data_3b0f31f86fa0ebb0c445958698f5b7b3
#
_entry.id   3b0f31f86fa0ebb0c445958698f5b7b3
#
_cell.length_a   1.000
_cell.length_b   1.000
_cell.length_c   1.000
_cell.angle_alpha   90.00
_cell.angle_beta   90.00
_cell.angle_gamma   90.00
#
_symmetry.space_group_name_H-M   'P 1'
#
loop_
_entity.id
_entity.type
_entity.pdbx_description
1 polymer ?
#
loop_
_entity_poly.entity_id
_entity_poly.type
_entity_poly.pdbx_seq_one_letter_code
_entity_poly.pdbx_strand_id
1 'polypeptide(L)'
;STENFNVKTDGRMDVSDALQEALNRTKQKENGCGILFIPEGVYKLSKTIYIPSGVRIIGYGGKRPVFVLAKQAPGFQEVTRETAKGKYLFWFIGGGYRPGGRIGDANAGTFYSSMMNVDIRIEDGNPNASAIRAHFAQHCSISNVTIHVGKGRAGIVDAGNHLENIAIYGGEYGIDTDKSAPGWPIMLLNSYFEGQRRSAILTNEGGLTIVRMRAKNVPVAIEIKENAPDRLFMEDCIFEDVHHTGVILTDAGNAATQINLRNIQCKNVPMFALERFTNKQVSGKGKTYRVTRFIFGFNADSLEDTPQIVRRVETEPIKNITPLDAGDTPMLPATEQWVNIRDLGAKGDGFSDDTHIFQEAVEKYANIYIPQGWYIVKEPLTLKQNTNLIGLHPGTTILLTLGGNLAFSGFGAPQAQLTTPQGGKNIVCGIFLNADAYNYRAVNCKWMAGEGSYMYDVKFSGHDKARFFHNGQSAVNPLEKPMSITPETHDLITRAWDNQHWSLWITNGGGGSFRDIWTANEYSSAGLYISHTDTPGRIYGMSLEHHLRNEAIFRNVANWKIYDFQFEVEAEGIDTQPLDLIDCKNLTFANFYSYRVSRMLKSYPSAIRTWNCKDIEFLNVHNYAHARVKFTSNASLYDVN
;
A
#
# COMPACT_ATOMS: atom_id res chain seq x y z
N SER A 1 -17.73 -16.08 16.59
CA SER A 1 -18.94 -15.26 16.63
C SER A 1 -19.04 -14.49 17.93
N THR A 2 -19.89 -13.47 18.00
CA THR A 2 -20.18 -12.71 19.22
C THR A 2 -20.70 -13.59 20.36
N GLU A 3 -21.40 -14.66 20.04
CA GLU A 3 -21.88 -15.67 20.98
C GLU A 3 -20.73 -16.42 21.67
N ASN A 4 -19.69 -16.80 20.94
CA ASN A 4 -18.53 -17.52 21.49
C ASN A 4 -17.72 -16.69 22.50
N PHE A 5 -17.89 -15.38 22.49
CA PHE A 5 -17.21 -14.44 23.40
C PHE A 5 -18.18 -13.73 24.36
N ASN A 6 -19.44 -14.11 24.37
CA ASN A 6 -20.51 -13.48 25.19
C ASN A 6 -20.53 -11.96 25.05
N VAL A 7 -20.41 -11.46 23.82
CA VAL A 7 -20.34 -10.03 23.48
C VAL A 7 -21.72 -9.51 23.12
N LYS A 8 -22.16 -8.46 23.82
CA LYS A 8 -23.32 -7.66 23.41
C LYS A 8 -22.87 -6.48 22.53
N THR A 9 -23.56 -6.29 21.41
CA THR A 9 -23.23 -5.29 20.40
C THR A 9 -24.08 -4.02 20.51
N ASP A 10 -24.54 -3.71 21.74
CA ASP A 10 -25.42 -2.57 22.04
C ASP A 10 -24.69 -1.35 22.63
N GLY A 11 -23.36 -1.43 22.77
CA GLY A 11 -22.52 -0.34 23.30
C GLY A 11 -22.58 -0.15 24.82
N ARG A 12 -23.27 -1.02 25.56
CA ARG A 12 -23.40 -0.90 27.03
C ARG A 12 -22.29 -1.66 27.76
N MET A 13 -21.98 -2.85 27.31
CA MET A 13 -20.95 -3.71 27.89
C MET A 13 -19.57 -3.34 27.38
N ASP A 14 -18.58 -3.27 28.28
CA ASP A 14 -17.16 -3.20 27.89
C ASP A 14 -16.71 -4.54 27.31
N VAL A 15 -16.29 -4.55 26.07
CA VAL A 15 -15.88 -5.75 25.35
C VAL A 15 -14.38 -5.81 25.08
N SER A 16 -13.59 -4.96 25.73
CA SER A 16 -12.14 -4.85 25.47
C SER A 16 -11.42 -6.18 25.60
N ASP A 17 -11.67 -6.93 26.67
CA ASP A 17 -10.99 -8.22 26.91
C ASP A 17 -11.42 -9.28 25.91
N ALA A 18 -12.71 -9.34 25.61
CA ALA A 18 -13.25 -10.30 24.65
C ALA A 18 -12.71 -10.03 23.23
N LEU A 19 -12.60 -8.76 22.84
CA LEU A 19 -12.01 -8.38 21.54
C LEU A 19 -10.52 -8.73 21.47
N GLN A 20 -9.76 -8.45 22.56
CA GLN A 20 -8.34 -8.79 22.61
C GLN A 20 -8.13 -10.31 22.54
N GLU A 21 -8.95 -11.09 23.24
CA GLU A 21 -8.89 -12.55 23.17
C GLU A 21 -9.21 -13.07 21.77
N ALA A 22 -10.22 -12.51 21.11
CA ALA A 22 -10.58 -12.87 19.74
C ALA A 22 -9.42 -12.62 18.77
N LEU A 23 -8.73 -11.46 18.89
CA LEU A 23 -7.54 -11.15 18.12
C LEU A 23 -6.39 -12.12 18.38
N ASN A 24 -6.15 -12.46 19.64
CA ASN A 24 -5.11 -13.42 20.01
C ASN A 24 -5.39 -14.82 19.44
N ARG A 25 -6.63 -15.30 19.49
CA ARG A 25 -7.04 -16.58 18.88
C ARG A 25 -6.91 -16.54 17.35
N THR A 26 -7.19 -15.39 16.72
CA THR A 26 -7.00 -15.22 15.26
C THR A 26 -5.53 -15.35 14.90
N LYS A 27 -4.62 -14.77 15.70
CA LYS A 27 -3.16 -14.86 15.50
C LYS A 27 -2.61 -16.28 15.67
N GLN A 28 -3.24 -17.11 16.49
CA GLN A 28 -2.82 -18.51 16.73
C GLN A 28 -3.20 -19.47 15.61
N LYS A 29 -3.99 -19.02 14.62
CA LYS A 29 -4.29 -19.81 13.45
C LYS A 29 -3.06 -20.03 12.57
N GLU A 30 -3.20 -20.88 11.56
CA GLU A 30 -2.13 -21.26 10.64
C GLU A 30 -1.34 -20.04 10.11
N ASN A 31 -0.02 -20.17 10.10
CA ASN A 31 0.92 -19.14 9.65
C ASN A 31 0.87 -17.80 10.40
N GLY A 32 0.19 -17.72 11.53
CA GLY A 32 0.10 -16.50 12.32
C GLY A 32 -0.64 -15.35 11.63
N CYS A 33 -1.44 -15.65 10.61
CA CYS A 33 -2.27 -14.71 9.87
C CYS A 33 -3.74 -15.08 9.98
N GLY A 34 -4.64 -14.11 9.85
CA GLY A 34 -6.06 -14.39 9.85
C GLY A 34 -6.96 -13.16 9.84
N ILE A 35 -8.24 -13.41 9.70
CA ILE A 35 -9.28 -12.38 9.67
C ILE A 35 -10.18 -12.51 10.89
N LEU A 36 -10.38 -11.41 11.60
CA LEU A 36 -11.42 -11.25 12.60
C LEU A 36 -12.58 -10.45 11.99
N PHE A 37 -13.67 -11.10 11.69
CA PHE A 37 -14.89 -10.45 11.23
C PHE A 37 -15.68 -9.86 12.39
N ILE A 38 -16.01 -8.58 12.29
CA ILE A 38 -16.78 -7.84 13.29
C ILE A 38 -18.17 -7.56 12.71
N PRO A 39 -19.24 -8.16 13.25
CA PRO A 39 -20.60 -7.88 12.77
C PRO A 39 -21.05 -6.46 13.13
N GLU A 40 -22.07 -5.98 12.42
CA GLU A 40 -22.75 -4.73 12.72
C GLU A 40 -23.09 -4.62 14.21
N GLY A 41 -22.86 -3.43 14.80
CA GLY A 41 -23.14 -3.16 16.20
C GLY A 41 -22.27 -2.06 16.78
N VAL A 42 -22.46 -1.81 18.08
CA VAL A 42 -21.66 -0.84 18.85
C VAL A 42 -20.86 -1.58 19.91
N TYR A 43 -19.55 -1.40 19.89
CA TYR A 43 -18.58 -2.10 20.73
C TYR A 43 -17.88 -1.10 21.65
N LYS A 44 -18.26 -1.09 22.93
CA LYS A 44 -17.66 -0.21 23.94
C LYS A 44 -16.33 -0.75 24.41
N LEU A 45 -15.32 0.10 24.41
CA LEU A 45 -13.95 -0.20 24.82
C LEU A 45 -13.49 0.77 25.91
N SER A 46 -12.66 0.33 26.86
CA SER A 46 -12.10 1.16 27.93
C SER A 46 -10.58 1.15 28.01
N LYS A 47 -9.91 0.37 27.16
CA LYS A 47 -8.46 0.22 27.16
C LYS A 47 -7.90 0.01 25.75
N THR A 48 -6.58 0.11 25.60
CA THR A 48 -5.88 -0.18 24.35
C THR A 48 -6.11 -1.62 23.91
N ILE A 49 -6.43 -1.78 22.63
CA ILE A 49 -6.53 -3.07 21.93
C ILE A 49 -5.31 -3.24 21.03
N TYR A 50 -4.57 -4.31 21.25
CA TYR A 50 -3.36 -4.62 20.50
C TYR A 50 -3.71 -5.55 19.32
N ILE A 51 -3.42 -5.10 18.10
CA ILE A 51 -3.68 -5.86 16.87
C ILE A 51 -2.39 -6.59 16.49
N PRO A 52 -2.33 -7.93 16.60
CA PRO A 52 -1.15 -8.69 16.26
C PRO A 52 -0.80 -8.62 14.77
N SER A 53 0.51 -8.71 14.45
CA SER A 53 1.00 -8.82 13.09
C SER A 53 0.27 -9.92 12.29
N GLY A 54 -0.11 -9.65 11.04
CA GLY A 54 -0.82 -10.58 10.17
C GLY A 54 -2.30 -10.74 10.47
N VAL A 55 -2.88 -9.97 11.38
CA VAL A 55 -4.31 -10.02 11.69
C VAL A 55 -5.05 -8.86 11.03
N ARG A 56 -6.15 -9.17 10.36
CA ARG A 56 -7.08 -8.20 9.77
C ARG A 56 -8.37 -8.11 10.56
N ILE A 57 -8.81 -6.90 10.85
CA ILE A 57 -10.15 -6.61 11.38
C ILE A 57 -11.01 -6.15 10.22
N ILE A 58 -12.11 -6.85 9.94
CA ILE A 58 -13.04 -6.51 8.87
C ILE A 58 -14.46 -6.42 9.40
N GLY A 59 -15.04 -5.23 9.33
CA GLY A 59 -16.45 -5.02 9.65
C GLY A 59 -17.37 -5.53 8.53
N TYR A 60 -18.50 -6.14 8.91
CA TYR A 60 -19.52 -6.60 7.97
C TYR A 60 -20.95 -6.40 8.50
N GLY A 61 -21.91 -6.39 7.62
CA GLY A 61 -23.31 -6.17 7.90
C GLY A 61 -23.90 -5.01 7.10
N GLY A 62 -25.14 -4.68 7.31
CA GLY A 62 -25.84 -3.59 6.62
C GLY A 62 -25.30 -2.20 7.01
N LYS A 63 -24.70 -2.10 8.21
CA LYS A 63 -23.97 -0.91 8.68
C LYS A 63 -22.61 -1.33 9.21
N ARG A 64 -21.65 -0.41 9.14
CA ARG A 64 -20.32 -0.64 9.71
C ARG A 64 -20.40 -0.75 11.23
N PRO A 65 -19.67 -1.69 11.85
CA PRO A 65 -19.53 -1.74 13.30
C PRO A 65 -18.83 -0.49 13.83
N VAL A 66 -19.24 -0.02 15.01
CA VAL A 66 -18.70 1.17 15.65
C VAL A 66 -17.97 0.78 16.92
N PHE A 67 -16.66 1.04 16.97
CA PHE A 67 -15.88 0.94 18.20
C PHE A 67 -15.93 2.27 18.97
N VAL A 68 -16.29 2.22 20.25
CA VAL A 68 -16.47 3.41 21.07
C VAL A 68 -15.53 3.37 22.27
N LEU A 69 -14.56 4.29 22.33
CA LEU A 69 -13.81 4.51 23.56
C LEU A 69 -14.73 5.15 24.59
N ALA A 70 -14.92 4.48 25.71
CA ALA A 70 -15.80 4.93 26.79
C ALA A 70 -15.43 6.32 27.30
N LYS A 71 -16.43 7.07 27.76
CA LYS A 71 -16.21 8.36 28.42
C LYS A 71 -15.24 8.20 29.61
N GLN A 72 -14.24 9.08 29.70
CA GLN A 72 -13.23 9.08 30.77
C GLN A 72 -12.55 7.70 30.96
N ALA A 73 -12.22 7.03 29.88
CA ALA A 73 -11.55 5.73 29.94
C ALA A 73 -10.19 5.85 30.65
N PRO A 74 -9.83 4.95 31.59
CA PRO A 74 -8.64 5.08 32.41
C PRO A 74 -7.34 5.20 31.62
N GLY A 75 -6.54 6.22 31.95
CA GLY A 75 -5.22 6.46 31.36
C GLY A 75 -5.23 7.17 30.00
N PHE A 76 -6.40 7.63 29.51
CA PHE A 76 -6.51 8.45 28.30
C PHE A 76 -6.58 9.96 28.59
N GLN A 77 -6.34 10.36 29.86
CA GLN A 77 -6.42 11.76 30.30
C GLN A 77 -5.07 12.45 30.28
N GLU A 78 -4.00 11.74 30.67
CA GLU A 78 -2.69 12.34 30.93
C GLU A 78 -1.69 12.05 29.82
N VAL A 79 -0.84 13.03 29.53
CA VAL A 79 0.33 12.85 28.66
C VAL A 79 1.49 12.39 29.52
N THR A 80 2.04 11.23 29.19
CA THR A 80 3.30 10.73 29.77
C THR A 80 4.37 10.72 28.70
N ARG A 81 5.64 10.47 29.07
CA ARG A 81 6.70 10.28 28.07
C ARG A 81 6.38 9.17 27.07
N GLU A 82 5.74 8.09 27.52
CA GLU A 82 5.34 6.95 26.68
C GLU A 82 4.12 7.24 25.81
N THR A 83 3.29 8.20 26.22
CA THR A 83 2.07 8.60 25.52
C THR A 83 2.16 10.01 24.90
N ALA A 84 3.34 10.48 24.58
CA ALA A 84 3.56 11.82 24.02
C ALA A 84 2.79 12.06 22.69
N LYS A 85 2.54 10.99 21.92
CA LYS A 85 1.68 11.01 20.74
C LYS A 85 0.26 10.52 20.99
N GLY A 86 -0.19 10.48 22.25
CA GLY A 86 -1.47 9.98 22.69
C GLY A 86 -1.43 8.54 23.16
N LYS A 87 -2.44 8.15 23.95
CA LYS A 87 -2.71 6.74 24.27
C LYS A 87 -3.63 6.17 23.18
N TYR A 88 -3.20 5.07 22.57
CA TYR A 88 -3.87 4.52 21.41
C TYR A 88 -5.05 3.63 21.81
N LEU A 89 -6.20 3.79 21.14
CA LEU A 89 -7.30 2.85 21.29
C LEU A 89 -6.97 1.53 20.57
N PHE A 90 -6.49 1.61 19.35
CA PHE A 90 -5.97 0.47 18.59
C PHE A 90 -4.48 0.65 18.32
N TRP A 91 -3.71 -0.38 18.60
CA TRP A 91 -2.27 -0.37 18.40
C TRP A 91 -1.84 -1.61 17.62
N PHE A 92 -1.40 -1.43 16.37
CA PHE A 92 -0.78 -2.49 15.59
C PHE A 92 0.61 -2.81 16.13
N ILE A 93 0.88 -4.09 16.43
CA ILE A 93 2.13 -4.55 17.05
C ILE A 93 2.88 -5.52 16.16
N GLY A 94 4.23 -5.56 16.29
CA GLY A 94 5.11 -6.38 15.46
C GLY A 94 5.09 -7.89 15.74
N GLY A 95 4.28 -8.35 16.69
CA GLY A 95 4.20 -9.76 17.07
C GLY A 95 2.84 -10.15 17.62
N GLY A 96 2.80 -11.19 18.46
CA GLY A 96 1.61 -11.57 19.22
C GLY A 96 1.50 -10.80 20.54
N TYR A 97 0.30 -10.51 20.99
CA TYR A 97 0.05 -9.91 22.30
C TYR A 97 0.05 -10.97 23.40
N ARG A 98 0.75 -10.67 24.51
CA ARG A 98 0.73 -11.46 25.75
C ARG A 98 0.51 -10.52 26.93
N PRO A 99 -0.46 -10.79 27.82
CA PRO A 99 -0.65 -9.98 29.02
C PRO A 99 0.62 -9.90 29.86
N GLY A 100 1.01 -8.68 30.28
CA GLY A 100 2.24 -8.45 31.04
C GLY A 100 3.56 -8.58 30.26
N GLY A 101 3.49 -8.95 28.97
CA GLY A 101 4.65 -9.00 28.10
C GLY A 101 5.05 -7.62 27.57
N ARG A 102 6.29 -7.52 27.07
CA ARG A 102 6.76 -6.31 26.38
C ARG A 102 5.99 -6.14 25.06
N ILE A 103 5.41 -4.97 24.85
CA ILE A 103 4.79 -4.61 23.58
C ILE A 103 5.87 -4.13 22.62
N GLY A 104 6.01 -4.83 21.49
CA GLY A 104 6.81 -4.37 20.36
C GLY A 104 5.92 -3.63 19.37
N ASP A 105 6.28 -2.40 19.02
CA ASP A 105 5.57 -1.65 18.00
C ASP A 105 5.62 -2.37 16.65
N ALA A 106 4.62 -2.16 15.80
CA ALA A 106 4.71 -2.54 14.41
C ALA A 106 5.91 -1.85 13.74
N ASN A 107 6.48 -2.44 12.72
CA ASN A 107 7.71 -1.97 12.08
C ASN A 107 7.80 -2.51 10.64
N ALA A 108 8.97 -2.31 10.01
CA ALA A 108 9.28 -2.79 8.66
C ALA A 108 9.07 -4.31 8.42
N GLY A 109 8.95 -5.12 9.45
CA GLY A 109 8.63 -6.55 9.37
C GLY A 109 7.18 -6.90 9.70
N THR A 110 6.30 -5.91 9.82
CA THR A 110 4.88 -6.13 10.12
C THR A 110 4.08 -6.07 8.84
N PHE A 111 3.68 -7.23 8.34
CA PHE A 111 2.96 -7.40 7.09
C PHE A 111 1.52 -7.88 7.28
N TYR A 112 0.67 -7.68 6.29
CA TYR A 112 -0.70 -8.22 6.16
C TYR A 112 -1.70 -7.79 7.23
N SER A 113 -1.36 -6.82 8.07
CA SER A 113 -2.27 -6.32 9.11
C SER A 113 -3.17 -5.23 8.55
N SER A 114 -4.46 -5.26 8.86
CA SER A 114 -5.36 -4.18 8.42
C SER A 114 -6.56 -3.96 9.33
N MET A 115 -7.17 -2.79 9.18
CA MET A 115 -8.47 -2.47 9.74
C MET A 115 -9.34 -1.91 8.62
N MET A 116 -10.47 -2.56 8.36
CA MET A 116 -11.30 -2.26 7.21
C MET A 116 -12.78 -2.23 7.57
N ASN A 117 -13.50 -1.27 6.97
CA ASN A 117 -14.95 -1.19 7.05
C ASN A 117 -15.50 -1.11 8.48
N VAL A 118 -14.92 -0.22 9.30
CA VAL A 118 -15.32 0.05 10.69
C VAL A 118 -15.39 1.54 10.96
N ASP A 119 -16.14 1.95 11.99
CA ASP A 119 -16.14 3.30 12.51
C ASP A 119 -15.56 3.33 13.93
N ILE A 120 -14.92 4.45 14.30
CA ILE A 120 -14.33 4.64 15.62
C ILE A 120 -14.85 5.96 16.20
N ARG A 121 -15.23 5.94 17.48
CA ARG A 121 -15.65 7.13 18.20
C ARG A 121 -14.96 7.23 19.56
N ILE A 122 -14.35 8.39 19.82
CA ILE A 122 -13.76 8.71 21.11
C ILE A 122 -14.75 9.59 21.87
N GLU A 123 -15.25 9.09 22.99
CA GLU A 123 -16.16 9.83 23.87
C GLU A 123 -15.41 10.88 24.71
N ASP A 124 -16.17 11.85 25.27
CA ASP A 124 -15.62 12.95 26.08
C ASP A 124 -14.80 12.48 27.29
N GLY A 125 -13.86 13.34 27.72
CA GLY A 125 -13.00 13.09 28.86
C GLY A 125 -11.76 12.24 28.57
N ASN A 126 -11.40 12.12 27.28
CA ASN A 126 -10.22 11.41 26.80
C ASN A 126 -9.30 12.32 25.97
N PRO A 127 -8.79 13.44 26.53
CA PRO A 127 -8.06 14.45 25.74
C PRO A 127 -6.75 13.94 25.15
N ASN A 128 -6.15 12.91 25.71
CA ASN A 128 -4.91 12.29 25.22
C ASN A 128 -5.15 11.03 24.38
N ALA A 129 -6.39 10.74 23.98
CA ALA A 129 -6.69 9.59 23.16
C ALA A 129 -6.32 9.84 21.68
N SER A 130 -5.60 8.88 21.09
CA SER A 130 -5.45 8.72 19.65
C SER A 130 -6.14 7.43 19.21
N ALA A 131 -6.83 7.43 18.07
CA ALA A 131 -7.66 6.27 17.73
C ALA A 131 -6.80 5.08 17.29
N ILE A 132 -5.86 5.26 16.36
CA ILE A 132 -5.08 4.15 15.78
C ILE A 132 -3.60 4.51 15.74
N ARG A 133 -2.73 3.57 16.16
CA ARG A 133 -1.30 3.56 15.83
C ARG A 133 -1.03 2.48 14.80
N ALA A 134 -0.40 2.85 13.66
CA ALA A 134 -0.33 2.02 12.47
C ALA A 134 1.05 2.04 11.80
N HIS A 135 2.12 1.84 12.55
CA HIS A 135 3.51 1.84 12.07
C HIS A 135 3.88 0.51 11.40
N PHE A 136 3.18 0.13 10.35
CA PHE A 136 3.29 -1.16 9.67
C PHE A 136 3.84 -1.04 8.24
N ALA A 137 4.07 -2.17 7.56
CA ALA A 137 4.71 -2.30 6.26
C ALA A 137 3.75 -2.81 5.17
N GLN A 138 4.27 -3.51 4.15
CA GLN A 138 3.53 -3.93 2.96
C GLN A 138 2.30 -4.79 3.27
N HIS A 139 1.29 -4.68 2.42
CA HIS A 139 -0.02 -5.33 2.58
C HIS A 139 -0.71 -5.02 3.91
N CYS A 140 -0.35 -3.89 4.51
CA CYS A 140 -1.04 -3.35 5.66
C CYS A 140 -1.82 -2.11 5.27
N SER A 141 -3.05 -2.00 5.76
CA SER A 141 -3.90 -0.88 5.37
C SER A 141 -4.93 -0.50 6.42
N ILE A 142 -5.36 0.77 6.36
CA ILE A 142 -6.59 1.23 6.98
C ILE A 142 -7.49 1.71 5.85
N SER A 143 -8.66 1.09 5.68
CA SER A 143 -9.55 1.42 4.57
C SER A 143 -11.02 1.41 4.94
N ASN A 144 -11.80 2.33 4.34
CA ASN A 144 -13.22 2.50 4.63
C ASN A 144 -13.49 2.70 6.13
N VAL A 145 -12.77 3.64 6.76
CA VAL A 145 -12.84 3.91 8.20
C VAL A 145 -13.24 5.36 8.45
N THR A 146 -14.23 5.57 9.32
CA THR A 146 -14.58 6.90 9.83
C THR A 146 -14.17 7.02 11.29
N ILE A 147 -13.45 8.09 11.64
CA ILE A 147 -12.95 8.31 12.98
C ILE A 147 -13.47 9.64 13.52
N HIS A 148 -14.27 9.58 14.58
CA HIS A 148 -14.71 10.74 15.35
C HIS A 148 -13.83 10.89 16.58
N VAL A 149 -12.82 11.76 16.49
CA VAL A 149 -11.84 11.99 17.57
C VAL A 149 -12.37 12.92 18.65
N GLY A 150 -13.31 13.80 18.29
CA GLY A 150 -13.89 14.78 19.21
C GLY A 150 -12.82 15.67 19.84
N LYS A 151 -12.72 15.66 21.18
CA LYS A 151 -11.71 16.40 21.96
C LYS A 151 -10.41 15.63 22.16
N GLY A 152 -10.28 14.43 21.64
CA GLY A 152 -9.07 13.61 21.67
C GLY A 152 -7.90 14.25 20.92
N ARG A 153 -6.78 13.54 20.86
CA ARG A 153 -5.55 14.05 20.27
C ARG A 153 -5.48 13.81 18.77
N ALA A 154 -5.50 12.58 18.30
CA ALA A 154 -5.34 12.29 16.87
C ALA A 154 -6.21 11.12 16.39
N GLY A 155 -6.51 11.13 15.10
CA GLY A 155 -7.16 9.99 14.44
C GLY A 155 -6.17 8.85 14.22
N ILE A 156 -5.10 9.09 13.49
CA ILE A 156 -4.09 8.08 13.18
C ILE A 156 -2.70 8.61 13.57
N VAL A 157 -1.88 7.74 14.16
CA VAL A 157 -0.50 8.05 14.55
C VAL A 157 0.45 7.08 13.88
N ASP A 158 1.57 7.63 13.37
CA ASP A 158 2.64 6.89 12.71
C ASP A 158 2.09 5.88 11.68
N ALA A 159 1.35 6.40 10.71
CA ALA A 159 0.83 5.60 9.63
C ALA A 159 1.95 4.99 8.77
N GLY A 160 1.71 3.83 8.20
CA GLY A 160 2.58 3.19 7.23
C GLY A 160 1.80 2.68 6.02
N ASN A 161 2.48 2.34 4.95
CA ASN A 161 1.99 1.71 3.73
C ASN A 161 0.77 2.40 3.09
N HIS A 162 -0.47 2.00 3.41
CA HIS A 162 -1.64 2.43 2.65
C HIS A 162 -2.83 2.83 3.52
N LEU A 163 -3.37 4.02 3.24
CA LEU A 163 -4.59 4.55 3.84
C LEU A 163 -5.56 4.94 2.72
N GLU A 164 -6.80 4.45 2.75
CA GLU A 164 -7.78 4.74 1.70
C GLU A 164 -9.19 4.91 2.23
N ASN A 165 -9.95 5.81 1.62
CA ASN A 165 -11.35 6.07 1.98
C ASN A 165 -11.52 6.29 3.49
N ILE A 166 -10.67 7.11 4.09
CA ILE A 166 -10.73 7.46 5.49
C ILE A 166 -11.37 8.84 5.68
N ALA A 167 -12.17 8.98 6.72
CA ALA A 167 -12.73 10.25 7.14
C ALA A 167 -12.41 10.49 8.62
N ILE A 168 -11.80 11.64 8.96
CA ILE A 168 -11.42 11.97 10.34
C ILE A 168 -12.03 13.30 10.76
N TYR A 169 -12.81 13.27 11.84
CA TYR A 169 -13.52 14.42 12.38
C TYR A 169 -12.99 14.80 13.76
N GLY A 170 -12.65 16.07 13.95
CA GLY A 170 -12.15 16.60 15.21
C GLY A 170 -10.72 16.16 15.53
N GLY A 171 -10.36 16.15 16.81
CA GLY A 171 -9.01 15.93 17.28
C GLY A 171 -8.15 17.19 17.28
N GLU A 172 -6.98 17.11 17.81
CA GLU A 172 -5.91 18.10 17.61
C GLU A 172 -5.33 17.94 16.20
N TYR A 173 -5.09 16.69 15.81
CA TYR A 173 -4.62 16.28 14.49
C TYR A 173 -5.55 15.21 13.87
N GLY A 174 -5.67 15.22 12.56
CA GLY A 174 -6.24 14.08 11.85
C GLY A 174 -5.23 12.92 11.79
N ILE A 175 -4.06 13.17 11.21
CA ILE A 175 -2.91 12.27 11.22
C ILE A 175 -1.71 12.98 11.85
N ASP A 176 -0.99 12.30 12.77
CA ASP A 176 0.30 12.72 13.30
C ASP A 176 1.32 11.62 12.98
N THR A 177 2.18 11.85 11.99
CA THR A 177 3.07 10.81 11.48
C THR A 177 4.53 11.24 11.51
N ASP A 178 5.40 10.27 11.77
CA ASP A 178 6.84 10.39 11.68
C ASP A 178 7.37 9.35 10.71
N LYS A 179 8.56 9.64 10.19
CA LYS A 179 9.27 8.77 9.25
C LYS A 179 9.21 7.31 9.69
N SER A 180 8.62 6.46 8.87
CA SER A 180 8.64 5.02 9.05
C SER A 180 10.07 4.47 8.90
N ALA A 181 10.39 3.38 9.56
CA ALA A 181 11.63 2.66 9.35
C ALA A 181 11.37 1.43 8.45
N PRO A 182 12.08 1.28 7.33
CA PRO A 182 13.26 2.00 6.84
C PRO A 182 12.99 3.31 6.11
N GLY A 183 11.81 3.87 6.13
CA GLY A 183 11.46 5.12 5.47
C GLY A 183 10.77 4.88 4.13
N TRP A 184 9.90 3.89 4.07
CA TRP A 184 9.05 3.65 2.92
C TRP A 184 8.04 4.77 2.72
N PRO A 185 7.64 5.02 1.47
CA PRO A 185 6.60 5.99 1.20
C PRO A 185 5.24 5.52 1.75
N ILE A 186 4.34 6.49 1.96
CA ILE A 186 2.98 6.25 2.44
C ILE A 186 2.00 6.78 1.41
N MET A 187 1.06 5.95 1.00
CA MET A 187 -0.04 6.32 0.13
C MET A 187 -1.30 6.67 0.92
N LEU A 188 -1.79 7.90 0.77
CA LEU A 188 -3.07 8.37 1.30
C LEU A 188 -4.01 8.68 0.13
N LEU A 189 -5.05 7.88 -0.02
CA LEU A 189 -5.97 7.93 -1.16
C LEU A 189 -7.40 8.20 -0.71
N ASN A 190 -8.12 9.11 -1.37
CA ASN A 190 -9.54 9.38 -1.11
C ASN A 190 -9.83 9.70 0.37
N SER A 191 -9.23 10.75 0.92
CA SER A 191 -9.33 11.06 2.35
C SER A 191 -10.08 12.36 2.65
N TYR A 192 -10.70 12.42 3.83
CA TYR A 192 -11.46 13.56 4.31
C TYR A 192 -11.09 13.92 5.74
N PHE A 193 -10.83 15.21 5.98
CA PHE A 193 -10.48 15.76 7.30
C PHE A 193 -11.35 16.98 7.59
N GLU A 194 -11.97 17.03 8.77
CA GLU A 194 -12.79 18.18 9.16
C GLU A 194 -12.71 18.48 10.66
N GLY A 195 -12.49 19.76 10.98
CA GLY A 195 -12.63 20.26 12.35
C GLY A 195 -11.49 19.90 13.29
N GLN A 196 -10.29 19.59 12.77
CA GLN A 196 -9.09 19.45 13.61
C GLN A 196 -8.73 20.79 14.23
N ARG A 197 -8.29 20.78 15.48
CA ARG A 197 -7.98 22.03 16.22
C ARG A 197 -6.61 22.64 15.86
N ARG A 198 -5.71 21.86 15.24
CA ARG A 198 -4.39 22.34 14.82
C ARG A 198 -4.13 22.07 13.34
N SER A 199 -3.98 20.83 12.93
CA SER A 199 -3.77 20.51 11.52
C SER A 199 -4.45 19.21 11.09
N ALA A 200 -4.87 19.14 9.83
CA ALA A 200 -5.40 17.88 9.30
C ALA A 200 -4.31 16.81 9.28
N ILE A 201 -3.09 17.15 8.83
CA ILE A 201 -1.94 16.25 8.86
C ILE A 201 -0.73 16.99 9.43
N LEU A 202 -0.10 16.40 10.44
CA LEU A 202 1.21 16.77 10.96
C LEU A 202 2.21 15.69 10.52
N THR A 203 3.21 16.06 9.71
CA THR A 203 4.06 15.07 9.01
C THR A 203 5.55 15.30 9.18
N ASN A 204 6.30 14.21 9.22
CA ASN A 204 7.74 14.11 9.04
C ASN A 204 8.04 12.82 8.25
N GLU A 205 7.48 12.73 7.04
CA GLU A 205 7.60 11.51 6.24
C GLU A 205 8.61 11.65 5.11
N GLY A 206 9.37 10.60 4.89
CA GLY A 206 10.32 10.52 3.78
C GLY A 206 9.68 10.25 2.42
N GLY A 207 8.35 10.28 2.31
CA GLY A 207 7.59 10.02 1.09
C GLY A 207 6.10 9.93 1.35
N LEU A 208 5.45 11.07 1.66
CA LEU A 208 3.99 11.13 1.81
C LEU A 208 3.34 11.46 0.48
N THR A 209 2.58 10.52 -0.04
CA THR A 209 1.84 10.64 -1.30
C THR A 209 0.35 10.79 -1.02
N ILE A 210 -0.25 11.89 -1.40
CA ILE A 210 -1.65 12.18 -1.15
C ILE A 210 -2.37 12.40 -2.49
N VAL A 211 -3.37 11.58 -2.75
CA VAL A 211 -4.24 11.76 -3.92
C VAL A 211 -5.70 11.83 -3.47
N ARG A 212 -6.40 12.87 -3.91
CA ARG A 212 -7.81 13.11 -3.62
C ARG A 212 -8.11 13.24 -2.11
N MET A 213 -7.43 14.19 -1.47
CA MET A 213 -7.71 14.58 -0.09
C MET A 213 -8.61 15.84 -0.08
N ARG A 214 -9.52 15.90 0.87
CA ARG A 214 -10.23 17.14 1.23
C ARG A 214 -9.97 17.48 2.70
N ALA A 215 -9.46 18.69 2.96
CA ALA A 215 -9.37 19.27 4.30
C ALA A 215 -10.35 20.44 4.42
N LYS A 216 -11.17 20.42 5.46
CA LYS A 216 -12.24 21.42 5.66
C LYS A 216 -12.30 21.90 7.10
N ASN A 217 -12.51 23.21 7.29
CA ASN A 217 -12.67 23.83 8.60
C ASN A 217 -11.53 23.46 9.58
N VAL A 218 -10.29 23.71 9.16
CA VAL A 218 -9.07 23.44 9.93
C VAL A 218 -8.16 24.66 9.95
N PRO A 219 -7.34 24.87 10.99
CA PRO A 219 -6.33 25.92 10.95
C PRO A 219 -5.29 25.71 9.85
N VAL A 220 -4.77 24.48 9.74
CA VAL A 220 -3.73 24.10 8.77
C VAL A 220 -4.12 22.79 8.08
N ALA A 221 -3.97 22.70 6.76
CA ALA A 221 -4.24 21.43 6.07
C ALA A 221 -3.05 20.47 6.22
N ILE A 222 -1.83 20.90 5.87
CA ILE A 222 -0.61 20.11 6.04
C ILE A 222 0.42 20.90 6.83
N GLU A 223 0.90 20.33 7.92
CA GLU A 223 1.98 20.90 8.73
C GLU A 223 3.19 19.97 8.71
N ILE A 224 4.28 20.39 8.04
CA ILE A 224 5.55 19.69 8.12
C ILE A 224 6.21 20.04 9.45
N LYS A 225 6.68 19.03 10.20
CA LYS A 225 7.32 19.20 11.50
C LYS A 225 8.57 20.06 11.39
N GLU A 226 8.88 20.76 12.46
CA GLU A 226 10.06 21.62 12.53
C GLU A 226 11.35 20.81 12.33
N ASN A 227 12.27 21.37 11.54
CA ASN A 227 13.54 20.73 11.18
C ASN A 227 13.43 19.37 10.45
N ALA A 228 12.25 19.03 9.95
CA ALA A 228 12.04 17.80 9.20
C ALA A 228 12.17 18.03 7.70
N PRO A 229 13.05 17.32 6.97
CA PRO A 229 12.95 17.23 5.53
C PRO A 229 11.74 16.38 5.17
N ASP A 230 11.02 16.76 4.13
CA ASP A 230 9.84 16.00 3.69
C ASP A 230 9.86 15.80 2.18
N ARG A 231 9.27 14.70 1.73
CA ARG A 231 8.99 14.40 0.33
C ARG A 231 7.48 14.27 0.15
N LEU A 232 6.82 15.43 0.19
CA LEU A 232 5.38 15.53 0.07
C LEU A 232 4.97 15.65 -1.40
N PHE A 233 4.18 14.72 -1.86
CA PHE A 233 3.46 14.81 -3.12
C PHE A 233 1.96 14.89 -2.87
N MET A 234 1.26 15.81 -3.54
CA MET A 234 -0.20 15.90 -3.51
C MET A 234 -0.76 16.15 -4.90
N GLU A 235 -1.84 15.46 -5.24
CA GLU A 235 -2.57 15.68 -6.49
C GLU A 235 -4.09 15.60 -6.27
N ASP A 236 -4.84 16.43 -7.00
CA ASP A 236 -6.31 16.44 -7.00
C ASP A 236 -6.90 16.62 -5.59
N CYS A 237 -6.48 17.64 -4.85
CA CYS A 237 -6.93 17.88 -3.48
C CYS A 237 -7.79 19.15 -3.36
N ILE A 238 -8.54 19.23 -2.26
CA ILE A 238 -9.39 20.38 -1.92
C ILE A 238 -9.05 20.89 -0.51
N PHE A 239 -8.74 22.17 -0.41
CA PHE A 239 -8.65 22.90 0.85
C PHE A 239 -9.83 23.89 0.93
N GLU A 240 -10.68 23.73 1.93
CA GLU A 240 -11.87 24.53 2.13
C GLU A 240 -11.94 25.05 3.57
N ASP A 241 -12.13 26.37 3.73
CA ASP A 241 -12.20 27.01 5.05
C ASP A 241 -10.95 26.65 5.91
N VAL A 242 -9.76 26.83 5.32
CA VAL A 242 -8.47 26.67 6.02
C VAL A 242 -8.04 28.04 6.56
N HIS A 243 -8.14 28.19 7.88
CA HIS A 243 -8.17 29.52 8.50
C HIS A 243 -6.82 30.19 8.62
N HIS A 244 -5.73 29.40 8.67
CA HIS A 244 -4.37 29.93 8.81
C HIS A 244 -3.54 29.66 7.54
N THR A 245 -3.21 28.41 7.22
CA THR A 245 -2.30 28.10 6.11
C THR A 245 -2.65 26.75 5.48
N GLY A 246 -2.61 26.68 4.15
CA GLY A 246 -2.74 25.40 3.44
C GLY A 246 -1.61 24.46 3.79
N VAL A 247 -0.34 24.87 3.58
CA VAL A 247 0.83 24.03 3.86
C VAL A 247 1.88 24.84 4.63
N ILE A 248 2.29 24.36 5.80
CA ILE A 248 3.46 24.89 6.52
C ILE A 248 4.67 24.07 6.11
N LEU A 249 5.61 24.74 5.46
CA LEU A 249 6.86 24.18 4.93
C LEU A 249 7.98 24.27 5.96
N THR A 250 8.97 23.40 5.82
CA THR A 250 10.20 23.39 6.62
C THR A 250 11.36 24.08 5.90
N ASP A 251 12.57 23.61 6.11
CA ASP A 251 13.80 24.18 5.55
C ASP A 251 14.01 23.77 4.08
N ALA A 252 14.14 24.77 3.19
CA ALA A 252 14.46 24.56 1.78
C ALA A 252 15.95 24.30 1.51
N GLY A 253 16.84 24.62 2.44
CA GLY A 253 18.29 24.42 2.29
C GLY A 253 18.73 22.95 2.30
N ASN A 254 17.80 22.02 2.49
CA ASN A 254 18.06 20.59 2.55
C ASN A 254 17.68 19.91 1.22
N ALA A 255 18.64 19.27 0.55
CA ALA A 255 18.40 18.52 -0.69
C ALA A 255 17.42 17.35 -0.54
N ALA A 256 17.15 16.89 0.69
CA ALA A 256 16.14 15.87 0.95
C ALA A 256 14.70 16.43 0.92
N THR A 257 14.51 17.76 0.97
CA THR A 257 13.20 18.39 0.86
C THR A 257 12.78 18.48 -0.59
N GLN A 258 11.71 17.77 -0.94
CA GLN A 258 11.13 17.74 -2.29
C GLN A 258 9.60 17.77 -2.15
N ILE A 259 8.98 18.91 -2.47
CA ILE A 259 7.54 19.10 -2.32
C ILE A 259 6.95 19.46 -3.66
N ASN A 260 6.04 18.62 -4.14
CA ASN A 260 5.34 18.81 -5.39
C ASN A 260 3.82 18.68 -5.17
N LEU A 261 3.08 19.77 -5.38
CA LEU A 261 1.64 19.80 -5.24
C LEU A 261 1.02 20.16 -6.59
N ARG A 262 -0.02 19.44 -7.00
CA ARG A 262 -0.70 19.62 -8.29
C ARG A 262 -2.21 19.63 -8.13
N ASN A 263 -2.86 20.51 -8.88
CA ASN A 263 -4.32 20.60 -8.92
C ASN A 263 -4.97 20.68 -7.53
N ILE A 264 -4.50 21.64 -6.70
CA ILE A 264 -5.08 21.87 -5.37
C ILE A 264 -6.13 22.97 -5.48
N GLN A 265 -7.39 22.63 -5.31
CA GLN A 265 -8.50 23.59 -5.31
C GLN A 265 -8.65 24.19 -3.91
N CYS A 266 -8.68 25.51 -3.83
CA CYS A 266 -8.76 26.25 -2.57
C CYS A 266 -10.00 27.13 -2.53
N LYS A 267 -10.72 27.11 -1.40
CA LYS A 267 -11.84 28.00 -1.12
C LYS A 267 -11.71 28.53 0.31
N ASN A 268 -11.70 29.86 0.47
CA ASN A 268 -11.46 30.51 1.75
C ASN A 268 -10.13 30.06 2.39
N VAL A 269 -9.05 30.06 1.61
CA VAL A 269 -7.68 29.76 2.03
C VAL A 269 -6.82 30.99 1.79
N PRO A 270 -6.66 31.88 2.79
CA PRO A 270 -6.01 33.18 2.59
C PRO A 270 -4.50 33.05 2.36
N MET A 271 -3.88 32.03 2.94
CA MET A 271 -2.46 31.71 2.77
C MET A 271 -2.32 30.26 2.30
N PHE A 272 -1.78 30.06 1.09
CA PHE A 272 -1.60 28.72 0.56
C PHE A 272 -0.42 28.00 1.19
N ALA A 273 0.72 28.68 1.31
CA ALA A 273 1.91 28.10 1.93
C ALA A 273 2.67 29.12 2.79
N LEU A 274 3.34 28.63 3.83
CA LEU A 274 4.19 29.39 4.74
C LEU A 274 5.53 28.66 4.94
N GLU A 275 6.64 29.32 4.62
CA GLU A 275 7.98 28.84 4.96
C GLU A 275 8.28 29.19 6.43
N ARG A 276 8.42 28.20 7.29
CA ARG A 276 8.55 28.36 8.74
C ARG A 276 9.72 29.25 9.15
N PHE A 277 10.91 29.05 8.59
CA PHE A 277 12.12 29.75 9.00
C PHE A 277 12.31 31.12 8.37
N THR A 278 11.89 31.30 7.13
CA THR A 278 12.04 32.56 6.40
C THR A 278 10.83 33.48 6.56
N ASN A 279 9.75 32.95 7.10
CA ASN A 279 8.42 33.58 7.17
C ASN A 279 7.90 34.06 5.80
N LYS A 280 8.41 33.49 4.73
CA LYS A 280 7.91 33.78 3.38
C LYS A 280 6.56 33.10 3.16
N GLN A 281 5.65 33.87 2.58
CA GLN A 281 4.26 33.45 2.39
C GLN A 281 3.93 33.35 0.91
N VAL A 282 3.09 32.37 0.58
CA VAL A 282 2.38 32.26 -0.70
C VAL A 282 0.93 32.58 -0.42
N SER A 283 0.50 33.79 -0.77
CA SER A 283 -0.89 34.23 -0.57
C SER A 283 -1.85 33.51 -1.51
N GLY A 284 -3.07 33.32 -1.06
CA GLY A 284 -4.18 32.88 -1.88
C GLY A 284 -4.55 33.89 -2.96
N LYS A 285 -5.12 33.44 -4.06
CA LYS A 285 -5.51 34.25 -5.22
C LYS A 285 -7.03 34.50 -5.25
N GLY A 286 -7.54 35.18 -4.21
CA GLY A 286 -8.97 35.45 -4.06
C GLY A 286 -9.69 34.40 -3.21
N LYS A 287 -11.05 34.43 -3.26
CA LYS A 287 -11.91 33.55 -2.45
C LYS A 287 -11.84 32.09 -2.89
N THR A 288 -11.74 31.86 -4.19
CA THR A 288 -11.70 30.51 -4.79
C THR A 288 -10.66 30.53 -5.91
N TYR A 289 -9.69 29.61 -5.83
CA TYR A 289 -8.60 29.51 -6.80
C TYR A 289 -8.08 28.06 -6.85
N ARG A 290 -7.31 27.75 -7.89
CA ARG A 290 -6.58 26.49 -8.01
C ARG A 290 -5.09 26.76 -8.04
N VAL A 291 -4.33 26.00 -7.27
CA VAL A 291 -2.88 25.87 -7.44
C VAL A 291 -2.68 24.73 -8.42
N THR A 292 -2.33 25.08 -9.66
CA THR A 292 -2.11 24.11 -10.73
C THR A 292 -0.80 23.37 -10.52
N ARG A 293 0.23 24.10 -10.01
CA ARG A 293 1.55 23.56 -9.71
C ARG A 293 2.21 24.33 -8.57
N PHE A 294 2.75 23.62 -7.61
CA PHE A 294 3.62 24.16 -6.56
C PHE A 294 4.82 23.26 -6.40
N ILE A 295 6.02 23.84 -6.48
CA ILE A 295 7.29 23.14 -6.27
C ILE A 295 8.07 23.89 -5.19
N PHE A 296 8.56 23.16 -4.19
CA PHE A 296 9.44 23.69 -3.16
C PHE A 296 10.53 22.67 -2.83
N GLY A 297 11.79 23.11 -2.87
CA GLY A 297 12.95 22.28 -2.57
C GLY A 297 13.78 21.96 -3.81
N PHE A 298 14.46 20.83 -3.76
CA PHE A 298 15.44 20.43 -4.77
C PHE A 298 14.76 20.02 -6.09
N ASN A 299 15.15 20.64 -7.21
CA ASN A 299 14.53 20.43 -8.53
C ASN A 299 15.53 20.66 -9.68
N ALA A 300 15.37 19.90 -10.75
CA ALA A 300 15.94 20.13 -12.07
C ALA A 300 14.83 20.04 -13.12
N ASP A 301 14.80 20.94 -14.10
CA ASP A 301 13.75 20.94 -15.14
C ASP A 301 14.10 19.99 -16.28
N SER A 302 15.39 19.69 -16.48
CA SER A 302 15.90 18.70 -17.41
C SER A 302 17.09 17.96 -16.81
N LEU A 303 17.50 16.87 -17.45
CA LEU A 303 18.68 16.09 -17.04
C LEU A 303 19.99 16.84 -17.26
N GLU A 304 20.01 17.84 -18.16
CA GLU A 304 21.17 18.68 -18.46
C GLU A 304 21.33 19.83 -17.46
N ASP A 305 20.28 20.14 -16.70
CA ASP A 305 20.28 21.24 -15.76
C ASP A 305 21.03 20.88 -14.47
N THR A 306 21.70 21.87 -13.89
CA THR A 306 22.20 21.76 -12.52
C THR A 306 21.03 21.85 -11.55
N PRO A 307 20.77 20.83 -10.72
CA PRO A 307 19.68 20.86 -9.75
C PRO A 307 19.84 22.01 -8.76
N GLN A 308 18.75 22.68 -8.43
CA GLN A 308 18.71 23.83 -7.54
C GLN A 308 17.55 23.73 -6.53
N ILE A 309 17.67 24.48 -5.44
CA ILE A 309 16.57 24.70 -4.52
C ILE A 309 15.67 25.80 -5.10
N VAL A 310 14.44 25.45 -5.38
CA VAL A 310 13.48 26.37 -6.02
C VAL A 310 12.21 26.54 -5.19
N ARG A 311 11.49 27.62 -5.45
CA ARG A 311 10.09 27.82 -5.08
C ARG A 311 9.36 28.35 -6.30
N ARG A 312 8.44 27.55 -6.83
CA ARG A 312 7.59 27.91 -7.97
C ARG A 312 6.14 27.73 -7.61
N VAL A 313 5.28 28.63 -8.01
CA VAL A 313 3.84 28.53 -7.82
C VAL A 313 3.12 29.05 -9.06
N GLU A 314 2.20 28.22 -9.55
CA GLU A 314 1.30 28.55 -10.63
C GLU A 314 -0.14 28.44 -10.11
N THR A 315 -0.95 29.43 -10.40
CA THR A 315 -2.31 29.50 -9.89
C THR A 315 -3.26 30.03 -10.96
N GLU A 316 -4.51 29.58 -10.92
CA GLU A 316 -5.57 30.09 -11.76
C GLU A 316 -6.84 30.37 -10.93
N PRO A 317 -7.65 31.36 -11.32
CA PRO A 317 -8.94 31.58 -10.68
C PRO A 317 -9.93 30.48 -11.14
N ILE A 318 -10.74 30.00 -10.21
CA ILE A 318 -11.88 29.10 -10.50
C ILE A 318 -13.16 29.67 -9.89
N LYS A 319 -14.32 29.40 -10.52
CA LYS A 319 -15.59 29.87 -10.01
C LYS A 319 -16.08 29.07 -8.80
N ASN A 320 -15.97 27.75 -8.89
CA ASN A 320 -16.44 26.80 -7.89
C ASN A 320 -15.46 25.67 -7.72
N ILE A 321 -15.49 25.03 -6.56
CA ILE A 321 -14.82 23.74 -6.31
C ILE A 321 -15.51 22.67 -7.14
N THR A 322 -14.71 21.87 -7.84
CA THR A 322 -15.15 20.66 -8.55
C THR A 322 -14.99 19.46 -7.63
N PRO A 323 -15.99 18.59 -7.48
CA PRO A 323 -15.84 17.35 -6.72
C PRO A 323 -14.65 16.51 -7.19
N LEU A 324 -14.03 15.76 -6.27
CA LEU A 324 -12.98 14.82 -6.58
C LEU A 324 -13.59 13.57 -7.20
N ASP A 325 -12.95 13.06 -8.25
CA ASP A 325 -13.38 11.84 -8.94
C ASP A 325 -12.53 10.65 -8.49
N ALA A 326 -13.15 9.66 -7.87
CA ALA A 326 -12.55 8.41 -7.42
C ALA A 326 -13.03 7.20 -8.24
N GLY A 327 -13.58 7.41 -9.44
CA GLY A 327 -14.14 6.36 -10.28
C GLY A 327 -13.12 5.32 -10.76
N ASP A 328 -11.84 5.61 -10.66
CA ASP A 328 -10.73 4.68 -10.98
C ASP A 328 -10.39 3.68 -9.85
N THR A 329 -11.04 3.81 -8.70
CA THR A 329 -10.95 2.85 -7.56
C THR A 329 -12.34 2.34 -7.20
N PRO A 330 -12.96 1.49 -8.05
CA PRO A 330 -14.33 1.06 -7.87
C PRO A 330 -14.51 0.22 -6.60
N MET A 331 -15.67 0.37 -5.97
CA MET A 331 -16.07 -0.48 -4.86
C MET A 331 -16.32 -1.91 -5.33
N LEU A 332 -16.09 -2.87 -4.44
CA LEU A 332 -16.49 -4.26 -4.69
C LEU A 332 -18.01 -4.37 -4.88
N PRO A 333 -18.46 -5.34 -5.70
CA PRO A 333 -19.88 -5.72 -5.75
C PRO A 333 -20.42 -6.04 -4.35
N ALA A 334 -21.73 -5.89 -4.17
CA ALA A 334 -22.38 -6.24 -2.90
C ALA A 334 -22.14 -7.72 -2.54
N THR A 335 -21.94 -8.02 -1.28
CA THR A 335 -21.54 -9.35 -0.80
C THR A 335 -22.56 -10.45 -1.14
N GLU A 336 -23.83 -10.09 -1.30
CA GLU A 336 -24.92 -10.98 -1.70
C GLU A 336 -24.76 -11.49 -3.15
N GLN A 337 -23.93 -10.82 -3.93
CA GLN A 337 -23.59 -11.21 -5.32
C GLN A 337 -22.34 -12.09 -5.40
N TRP A 338 -21.70 -12.40 -4.29
CA TRP A 338 -20.49 -13.20 -4.27
C TRP A 338 -20.84 -14.70 -4.19
N VAL A 339 -20.17 -15.46 -5.02
CA VAL A 339 -20.24 -16.92 -4.97
C VAL A 339 -18.98 -17.45 -4.31
N ASN A 340 -19.16 -18.16 -3.20
CA ASN A 340 -18.04 -18.74 -2.46
C ASN A 340 -17.54 -19.99 -3.20
N ILE A 341 -16.28 -20.00 -3.61
CA ILE A 341 -15.67 -21.09 -4.38
C ILE A 341 -15.72 -22.44 -3.63
N ARG A 342 -15.74 -22.43 -2.27
CA ARG A 342 -15.85 -23.66 -1.47
C ARG A 342 -17.23 -24.30 -1.57
N ASP A 343 -18.28 -23.49 -1.75
CA ASP A 343 -19.65 -24.01 -1.95
C ASP A 343 -19.78 -24.72 -3.31
N LEU A 344 -18.87 -24.44 -4.25
CA LEU A 344 -18.76 -25.12 -5.54
C LEU A 344 -17.88 -26.37 -5.47
N GLY A 345 -17.25 -26.64 -4.32
CA GLY A 345 -16.47 -27.85 -4.09
C GLY A 345 -14.96 -27.66 -3.94
N ALA A 346 -14.43 -26.44 -4.11
CA ALA A 346 -13.00 -26.17 -3.92
C ALA A 346 -12.58 -26.48 -2.47
N LYS A 347 -11.44 -27.14 -2.31
CA LYS A 347 -10.94 -27.57 -0.99
C LYS A 347 -10.06 -26.50 -0.33
N GLY A 348 -9.16 -25.89 -1.08
CA GLY A 348 -8.21 -24.93 -0.55
C GLY A 348 -7.38 -25.48 0.60
N ASP A 349 -7.06 -26.77 0.57
CA ASP A 349 -6.36 -27.52 1.61
C ASP A 349 -4.84 -27.65 1.35
N GLY A 350 -4.36 -27.14 0.23
CA GLY A 350 -2.96 -27.22 -0.19
C GLY A 350 -2.54 -28.55 -0.82
N PHE A 351 -3.47 -29.48 -1.01
CA PHE A 351 -3.22 -30.83 -1.56
C PHE A 351 -4.14 -31.17 -2.73
N SER A 352 -5.41 -30.85 -2.61
CA SER A 352 -6.42 -31.14 -3.62
C SER A 352 -6.24 -30.23 -4.84
N ASP A 353 -6.45 -30.78 -6.02
CA ASP A 353 -6.48 -30.04 -7.27
C ASP A 353 -7.82 -29.32 -7.41
N ASP A 354 -7.81 -28.01 -7.28
CA ASP A 354 -8.99 -27.15 -7.37
C ASP A 354 -9.17 -26.56 -8.79
N THR A 355 -8.31 -26.89 -9.75
CA THR A 355 -8.27 -26.30 -11.10
C THR A 355 -9.64 -26.28 -11.78
N HIS A 356 -10.29 -27.43 -11.84
CA HIS A 356 -11.57 -27.59 -12.54
C HIS A 356 -12.67 -26.73 -11.91
N ILE A 357 -12.69 -26.63 -10.58
CA ILE A 357 -13.67 -25.80 -9.86
C ILE A 357 -13.49 -24.32 -10.17
N PHE A 358 -12.24 -23.83 -10.23
CA PHE A 358 -11.96 -22.45 -10.64
C PHE A 358 -12.37 -22.19 -12.09
N GLN A 359 -12.07 -23.10 -13.00
CA GLN A 359 -12.46 -22.97 -14.41
C GLN A 359 -13.97 -22.92 -14.58
N GLU A 360 -14.71 -23.81 -13.92
CA GLU A 360 -16.18 -23.80 -13.92
C GLU A 360 -16.76 -22.53 -13.28
N ALA A 361 -16.17 -22.08 -12.16
CA ALA A 361 -16.64 -20.87 -11.49
C ALA A 361 -16.52 -19.65 -12.41
N VAL A 362 -15.38 -19.48 -13.10
CA VAL A 362 -15.17 -18.40 -14.07
C VAL A 362 -16.15 -18.47 -15.24
N GLU A 363 -16.51 -19.69 -15.68
CA GLU A 363 -17.50 -19.87 -16.75
C GLU A 363 -18.90 -19.41 -16.34
N LYS A 364 -19.28 -19.59 -15.07
CA LYS A 364 -20.65 -19.44 -14.60
C LYS A 364 -20.94 -18.14 -13.84
N TYR A 365 -19.94 -17.57 -13.16
CA TYR A 365 -20.15 -16.50 -12.19
C TYR A 365 -19.28 -15.28 -12.43
N ALA A 366 -19.83 -14.10 -12.16
CA ALA A 366 -19.12 -12.84 -12.29
C ALA A 366 -18.29 -12.48 -11.04
N ASN A 367 -18.74 -12.81 -9.84
CA ASN A 367 -18.10 -12.44 -8.58
C ASN A 367 -17.76 -13.70 -7.77
N ILE A 368 -16.49 -14.08 -7.78
CA ILE A 368 -16.01 -15.30 -7.16
C ILE A 368 -15.26 -14.93 -5.88
N TYR A 369 -15.83 -15.27 -4.74
CA TYR A 369 -15.18 -15.13 -3.44
C TYR A 369 -14.30 -16.33 -3.13
N ILE A 370 -13.05 -16.06 -2.81
CA ILE A 370 -12.05 -17.08 -2.49
C ILE A 370 -11.70 -16.92 -0.99
N PRO A 371 -12.28 -17.75 -0.10
CA PRO A 371 -11.96 -17.74 1.32
C PRO A 371 -10.50 -18.08 1.60
N GLN A 372 -10.07 -17.86 2.85
CA GLN A 372 -8.76 -18.29 3.31
C GLN A 372 -8.53 -19.78 3.02
N GLY A 373 -7.43 -20.10 2.37
CA GLY A 373 -7.05 -21.45 1.94
C GLY A 373 -5.90 -21.41 0.95
N TRP A 374 -5.38 -22.61 0.67
CA TRP A 374 -4.33 -22.83 -0.31
C TRP A 374 -4.91 -23.66 -1.45
N TYR A 375 -5.16 -23.03 -2.57
CA TYR A 375 -5.84 -23.65 -3.71
C TYR A 375 -4.81 -24.05 -4.76
N ILE A 376 -4.68 -25.37 -5.03
CA ILE A 376 -3.79 -25.86 -6.08
C ILE A 376 -4.45 -25.66 -7.44
N VAL A 377 -3.83 -24.86 -8.29
CA VAL A 377 -4.29 -24.59 -9.67
C VAL A 377 -3.18 -25.00 -10.65
N LYS A 378 -3.41 -26.06 -11.41
CA LYS A 378 -2.40 -26.68 -12.29
C LYS A 378 -2.43 -26.17 -13.72
N GLU A 379 -3.50 -25.52 -14.13
CA GLU A 379 -3.69 -25.02 -15.50
C GLU A 379 -3.91 -23.50 -15.50
N PRO A 380 -3.61 -22.81 -16.58
CA PRO A 380 -3.89 -21.39 -16.73
C PRO A 380 -5.36 -21.07 -16.49
N LEU A 381 -5.62 -20.02 -15.72
CA LEU A 381 -6.96 -19.51 -15.46
C LEU A 381 -7.19 -18.23 -16.26
N THR A 382 -8.16 -18.22 -17.17
CA THR A 382 -8.52 -17.05 -17.96
C THR A 382 -9.88 -16.51 -17.56
N LEU A 383 -9.90 -15.26 -17.07
CA LEU A 383 -11.14 -14.60 -16.65
C LEU A 383 -11.98 -14.15 -17.87
N LYS A 384 -13.27 -13.97 -17.65
CA LYS A 384 -14.19 -13.32 -18.60
C LYS A 384 -14.22 -11.81 -18.41
N GLN A 385 -14.88 -11.10 -19.30
CA GLN A 385 -14.90 -9.63 -19.41
C GLN A 385 -15.27 -8.90 -18.10
N ASN A 386 -16.08 -9.51 -17.24
CA ASN A 386 -16.56 -8.91 -16.00
C ASN A 386 -16.35 -9.84 -14.79
N THR A 387 -15.46 -10.83 -14.90
CA THR A 387 -15.18 -11.72 -13.76
C THR A 387 -14.30 -11.04 -12.74
N ASN A 388 -14.73 -11.06 -11.48
CA ASN A 388 -14.00 -10.55 -10.33
C ASN A 388 -13.54 -11.72 -9.45
N LEU A 389 -12.27 -11.71 -9.05
CA LEU A 389 -11.71 -12.62 -8.05
C LEU A 389 -11.49 -11.87 -6.74
N ILE A 390 -12.17 -12.29 -5.70
CA ILE A 390 -12.25 -11.55 -4.44
C ILE A 390 -11.71 -12.40 -3.31
N GLY A 391 -10.50 -12.11 -2.85
CA GLY A 391 -9.97 -12.53 -1.56
C GLY A 391 -10.03 -11.37 -0.57
N LEU A 392 -9.78 -11.68 0.70
CA LEU A 392 -9.78 -10.67 1.78
C LEU A 392 -8.45 -10.60 2.55
N HIS A 393 -7.48 -11.47 2.20
CA HIS A 393 -6.22 -11.52 2.90
C HIS A 393 -5.15 -12.29 2.08
N PRO A 394 -4.24 -11.62 1.37
CA PRO A 394 -3.28 -12.30 0.50
C PRO A 394 -2.33 -13.24 1.26
N GLY A 395 -2.04 -12.99 2.54
CA GLY A 395 -1.23 -13.92 3.35
C GLY A 395 -1.93 -15.26 3.68
N THR A 396 -3.21 -15.41 3.36
CA THR A 396 -3.98 -16.62 3.67
C THR A 396 -4.90 -17.11 2.55
N THR A 397 -5.06 -16.34 1.46
CA THR A 397 -5.84 -16.73 0.27
C THR A 397 -4.86 -16.89 -0.89
N ILE A 398 -4.44 -18.13 -1.14
CA ILE A 398 -3.30 -18.42 -2.02
C ILE A 398 -3.73 -19.34 -3.16
N LEU A 399 -3.49 -18.89 -4.39
CA LEU A 399 -3.57 -19.72 -5.59
C LEU A 399 -2.15 -20.19 -5.92
N LEU A 400 -1.91 -21.49 -5.80
CA LEU A 400 -0.59 -22.08 -5.92
C LEU A 400 -0.51 -23.01 -7.14
N THR A 401 0.47 -22.75 -7.99
CA THR A 401 0.89 -23.69 -9.02
C THR A 401 2.15 -24.37 -8.55
N LEU A 402 2.06 -25.67 -8.23
CA LEU A 402 3.19 -26.42 -7.70
C LEU A 402 4.38 -26.45 -8.67
N GLY A 403 5.58 -26.48 -8.11
CA GLY A 403 6.84 -26.47 -8.87
C GLY A 403 6.97 -27.62 -9.85
N GLY A 404 7.53 -27.33 -11.03
CA GLY A 404 7.70 -28.31 -12.10
C GLY A 404 6.38 -28.73 -12.78
N ASN A 405 5.34 -27.91 -12.67
CA ASN A 405 4.07 -28.16 -13.31
C ASN A 405 4.19 -28.18 -14.85
N LEU A 406 3.60 -29.18 -15.51
CA LEU A 406 3.74 -29.38 -16.96
C LEU A 406 3.25 -28.20 -17.80
N ALA A 407 2.19 -27.49 -17.37
CA ALA A 407 1.67 -26.34 -18.09
C ALA A 407 2.62 -25.13 -18.06
N PHE A 408 3.48 -25.01 -17.06
CA PHE A 408 4.33 -23.85 -16.80
C PHE A 408 5.83 -24.15 -16.86
N SER A 409 6.23 -25.41 -16.85
CA SER A 409 7.63 -25.86 -16.92
C SER A 409 8.14 -25.94 -18.36
N GLY A 410 9.42 -26.29 -18.53
CA GLY A 410 10.08 -26.43 -19.83
C GLY A 410 10.42 -25.10 -20.48
N PHE A 411 10.72 -25.14 -21.77
CA PHE A 411 11.06 -23.97 -22.58
C PHE A 411 9.90 -23.54 -23.46
N GLY A 412 9.79 -22.25 -23.75
CA GLY A 412 8.78 -21.75 -24.66
C GLY A 412 8.25 -20.36 -24.26
N ALA A 413 7.14 -19.97 -24.87
CA ALA A 413 6.51 -18.69 -24.60
C ALA A 413 6.02 -18.55 -23.14
N PRO A 414 6.01 -17.34 -22.58
CA PRO A 414 5.45 -17.09 -21.27
C PRO A 414 4.03 -17.64 -21.13
N GLN A 415 3.76 -18.27 -19.98
CA GLN A 415 2.45 -18.84 -19.66
C GLN A 415 1.96 -18.25 -18.35
N ALA A 416 0.83 -17.55 -18.39
CA ALA A 416 0.29 -16.90 -17.20
C ALA A 416 -0.56 -17.85 -16.34
N GLN A 417 -0.36 -17.80 -15.02
CA GLN A 417 -1.23 -18.46 -14.04
C GLN A 417 -2.65 -17.87 -14.07
N LEU A 418 -2.75 -16.54 -14.13
CA LEU A 418 -3.99 -15.80 -14.28
C LEU A 418 -3.92 -14.86 -15.49
N THR A 419 -4.96 -14.85 -16.33
CA THR A 419 -5.07 -13.95 -17.47
C THR A 419 -6.39 -13.20 -17.43
N THR A 420 -6.38 -11.87 -17.60
CA THR A 420 -7.59 -11.09 -17.84
C THR A 420 -7.82 -10.89 -19.34
N PRO A 421 -9.07 -10.82 -19.82
CA PRO A 421 -9.35 -10.59 -21.23
C PRO A 421 -9.00 -9.16 -21.64
N GLN A 422 -8.68 -8.99 -22.92
CA GLN A 422 -8.40 -7.67 -23.48
C GLN A 422 -9.64 -6.76 -23.37
N GLY A 423 -9.43 -5.55 -22.82
CA GLY A 423 -10.49 -4.56 -22.61
C GLY A 423 -11.53 -4.95 -21.54
N GLY A 424 -11.27 -5.99 -20.75
CA GLY A 424 -12.17 -6.41 -19.67
C GLY A 424 -12.34 -5.35 -18.58
N LYS A 425 -13.36 -5.55 -17.73
CA LYS A 425 -13.60 -4.78 -16.50
C LYS A 425 -13.53 -5.73 -15.32
N ASN A 426 -12.33 -6.02 -14.89
CA ASN A 426 -12.07 -7.04 -13.87
C ASN A 426 -11.62 -6.40 -12.55
N ILE A 427 -12.05 -6.96 -11.43
CA ILE A 427 -11.48 -6.69 -10.11
C ILE A 427 -10.78 -7.95 -9.62
N VAL A 428 -9.52 -7.82 -9.22
CA VAL A 428 -8.75 -8.88 -8.58
C VAL A 428 -8.16 -8.34 -7.28
N CYS A 429 -8.51 -8.94 -6.15
CA CYS A 429 -8.09 -8.39 -4.87
C CYS A 429 -7.87 -9.44 -3.78
N GLY A 430 -7.03 -9.09 -2.80
CA GLY A 430 -6.84 -9.81 -1.54
C GLY A 430 -6.34 -11.25 -1.70
N ILE A 431 -5.65 -11.55 -2.79
CA ILE A 431 -5.14 -12.89 -3.12
C ILE A 431 -3.62 -12.89 -3.32
N PHE A 432 -3.04 -14.05 -3.19
CA PHE A 432 -1.65 -14.32 -3.51
C PHE A 432 -1.57 -15.30 -4.67
N LEU A 433 -0.91 -14.90 -5.76
CA LEU A 433 -0.58 -15.76 -6.89
C LEU A 433 0.86 -16.24 -6.75
N ASN A 434 1.03 -17.55 -6.52
CA ASN A 434 2.32 -18.18 -6.33
C ASN A 434 2.55 -19.23 -7.42
N ALA A 435 3.56 -19.01 -8.24
CA ALA A 435 3.90 -19.92 -9.33
C ALA A 435 4.97 -20.96 -8.95
N ASP A 436 5.47 -20.92 -7.72
CA ASP A 436 6.52 -21.82 -7.19
C ASP A 436 7.75 -22.00 -8.11
N ALA A 437 8.76 -22.71 -7.64
CA ALA A 437 10.01 -22.92 -8.37
C ALA A 437 9.85 -23.88 -9.57
N TYR A 438 10.83 -23.89 -10.48
CA TYR A 438 10.91 -24.78 -11.67
C TYR A 438 9.79 -24.60 -12.71
N ASN A 439 8.98 -23.57 -12.60
CA ASN A 439 7.97 -23.18 -13.59
C ASN A 439 8.54 -22.10 -14.53
N TYR A 440 9.51 -22.48 -15.37
CA TYR A 440 10.34 -21.54 -16.15
C TYR A 440 9.57 -20.64 -17.13
N ARG A 441 8.35 -21.04 -17.50
CA ARG A 441 7.48 -20.27 -18.39
C ARG A 441 6.48 -19.40 -17.62
N ALA A 442 6.47 -19.49 -16.30
CA ALA A 442 5.44 -18.86 -15.50
C ALA A 442 5.50 -17.33 -15.57
N VAL A 443 4.31 -16.75 -15.65
CA VAL A 443 3.94 -15.37 -15.33
C VAL A 443 2.82 -15.47 -14.30
N ASN A 444 2.92 -14.79 -13.15
CA ASN A 444 1.84 -14.92 -12.17
C ASN A 444 0.53 -14.33 -12.72
N CYS A 445 0.57 -13.12 -13.30
CA CYS A 445 -0.62 -12.52 -13.89
C CYS A 445 -0.30 -11.81 -15.22
N LYS A 446 -1.03 -12.15 -16.28
CA LYS A 446 -1.08 -11.38 -17.53
C LYS A 446 -2.35 -10.53 -17.53
N TRP A 447 -2.16 -9.23 -17.42
CA TRP A 447 -3.25 -8.26 -17.33
C TRP A 447 -3.45 -7.52 -18.65
N MET A 448 -4.61 -7.75 -19.28
CA MET A 448 -5.03 -7.07 -20.50
C MET A 448 -6.36 -6.32 -20.32
N ALA A 449 -6.89 -6.31 -19.10
CA ALA A 449 -8.12 -5.60 -18.75
C ALA A 449 -7.95 -4.08 -18.91
N GLY A 450 -9.02 -3.39 -19.27
CA GLY A 450 -9.01 -1.98 -19.65
C GLY A 450 -9.05 -0.99 -18.49
N GLU A 451 -9.25 0.29 -18.83
CA GLU A 451 -9.21 1.43 -17.89
C GLU A 451 -10.14 1.29 -16.67
N GLY A 452 -11.30 0.65 -16.82
CA GLY A 452 -12.26 0.46 -15.71
C GLY A 452 -11.95 -0.70 -14.77
N SER A 453 -10.76 -1.30 -14.87
CA SER A 453 -10.37 -2.48 -14.08
C SER A 453 -9.55 -2.09 -12.86
N TYR A 454 -9.56 -2.95 -11.82
CA TYR A 454 -8.90 -2.67 -10.56
C TYR A 454 -8.23 -3.91 -9.96
N MET A 455 -6.95 -3.80 -9.67
CA MET A 455 -6.21 -4.79 -8.89
C MET A 455 -5.75 -4.16 -7.58
N TYR A 456 -6.05 -4.79 -6.44
CA TYR A 456 -5.55 -4.26 -5.17
C TYR A 456 -5.28 -5.34 -4.12
N ASP A 457 -4.30 -5.06 -3.25
CA ASP A 457 -3.92 -5.98 -2.18
C ASP A 457 -3.59 -7.38 -2.72
N VAL A 458 -2.83 -7.43 -3.82
CA VAL A 458 -2.42 -8.69 -4.47
C VAL A 458 -0.93 -8.89 -4.31
N LYS A 459 -0.55 -10.08 -3.83
CA LYS A 459 0.84 -10.52 -3.75
C LYS A 459 1.20 -11.44 -4.89
N PHE A 460 2.43 -11.30 -5.38
CA PHE A 460 3.03 -12.22 -6.34
C PHE A 460 4.32 -12.80 -5.78
N SER A 461 4.56 -14.10 -6.03
CA SER A 461 5.84 -14.74 -5.78
C SER A 461 6.02 -15.96 -6.68
N GLY A 462 7.26 -16.35 -6.89
CA GLY A 462 7.62 -17.60 -7.56
C GLY A 462 8.21 -18.63 -6.62
N HIS A 463 8.61 -18.20 -5.46
CA HIS A 463 9.06 -19.06 -4.38
C HIS A 463 8.58 -18.46 -3.08
N ASP A 464 7.91 -19.24 -2.31
CA ASP A 464 7.69 -18.87 -0.93
C ASP A 464 8.34 -19.95 -0.04
N LYS A 465 9.11 -19.52 0.93
CA LYS A 465 9.48 -20.33 2.10
C LYS A 465 8.24 -20.72 2.92
N ALA A 466 7.05 -20.42 2.42
CA ALA A 466 5.78 -20.81 3.01
C ALA A 466 5.69 -22.33 3.03
N ARG A 467 6.22 -22.88 4.10
CA ARG A 467 5.96 -24.28 4.46
C ARG A 467 4.49 -24.36 4.83
N PHE A 468 3.74 -25.12 4.06
CA PHE A 468 2.41 -25.51 4.46
C PHE A 468 2.44 -26.28 5.76
N PHE A 469 1.72 -25.82 6.73
CA PHE A 469 1.37 -26.61 7.89
C PHE A 469 -0.15 -26.81 7.87
N HIS A 470 -0.59 -27.94 7.34
CA HIS A 470 -1.96 -28.37 7.51
C HIS A 470 -1.99 -29.54 8.48
N ASN A 471 -2.72 -29.40 9.59
CA ASN A 471 -2.81 -30.41 10.65
C ASN A 471 -1.45 -30.89 11.20
N GLY A 472 -0.47 -29.99 11.29
CA GLY A 472 0.87 -30.32 11.79
C GLY A 472 1.76 -31.05 10.78
N GLN A 473 1.30 -31.28 9.56
CA GLN A 473 2.09 -31.83 8.47
C GLN A 473 2.61 -30.70 7.57
N SER A 474 3.90 -30.71 7.27
CA SER A 474 4.50 -29.83 6.28
C SER A 474 4.31 -30.45 4.90
N ALA A 475 3.50 -29.85 4.05
CA ALA A 475 3.55 -30.14 2.62
C ALA A 475 4.79 -29.44 2.05
N VAL A 476 5.91 -30.12 2.05
CA VAL A 476 7.11 -29.69 1.32
C VAL A 476 6.97 -30.23 -0.09
N ASN A 477 7.08 -29.36 -1.10
CA ASN A 477 7.31 -29.83 -2.46
C ASN A 477 8.57 -30.72 -2.42
N PRO A 478 8.50 -31.99 -2.77
CA PRO A 478 9.63 -32.92 -2.70
C PRO A 478 10.80 -32.51 -3.63
N LEU A 479 10.57 -31.56 -4.54
CA LEU A 479 11.60 -30.97 -5.41
C LEU A 479 12.28 -29.75 -4.78
N GLU A 480 11.79 -29.23 -3.67
CA GLU A 480 12.43 -28.13 -2.96
C GLU A 480 13.63 -28.60 -2.17
N LYS A 481 14.81 -28.31 -2.69
CA LYS A 481 15.95 -28.02 -1.82
C LYS A 481 15.79 -26.56 -1.37
N PRO A 482 15.79 -26.27 -0.05
CA PRO A 482 15.79 -24.88 0.40
C PRO A 482 17.05 -24.23 -0.18
N MET A 483 16.88 -23.34 -1.15
CA MET A 483 17.97 -22.46 -1.56
C MET A 483 18.09 -21.40 -0.47
N SER A 484 18.92 -21.67 0.53
CA SER A 484 19.49 -20.59 1.31
C SER A 484 20.41 -19.83 0.37
N ILE A 485 20.11 -18.57 0.13
CA ILE A 485 21.04 -17.67 -0.54
C ILE A 485 22.22 -17.49 0.41
N THR A 486 23.21 -18.36 0.30
CA THR A 486 24.51 -18.21 0.96
C THR A 486 25.51 -17.73 -0.08
N PRO A 487 26.63 -17.10 0.31
CA PRO A 487 27.71 -16.76 -0.63
C PRO A 487 28.13 -17.93 -1.52
N GLU A 488 28.05 -19.16 -1.03
CA GLU A 488 28.39 -20.37 -1.79
C GLU A 488 27.31 -20.75 -2.82
N THR A 489 26.09 -20.29 -2.69
CA THR A 489 25.01 -20.51 -3.68
C THR A 489 24.98 -19.45 -4.79
N HIS A 490 25.91 -18.49 -4.76
CA HIS A 490 26.12 -17.50 -5.83
C HIS A 490 26.97 -18.02 -6.99
N ASP A 491 27.24 -19.30 -7.05
CA ASP A 491 27.88 -19.87 -8.22
C ASP A 491 26.97 -19.64 -9.44
N LEU A 492 27.41 -18.75 -10.32
CA LEU A 492 26.76 -18.40 -11.59
C LEU A 492 26.54 -19.62 -12.49
N ILE A 493 27.18 -20.74 -12.21
CA ILE A 493 27.08 -21.98 -12.99
C ILE A 493 25.95 -22.86 -12.45
N THR A 494 25.71 -22.86 -11.15
CA THR A 494 24.71 -23.73 -10.51
C THR A 494 23.39 -23.04 -10.23
N ARG A 495 23.32 -21.72 -10.33
CA ARG A 495 22.10 -20.96 -10.15
C ARG A 495 21.17 -21.14 -11.33
N ALA A 496 19.94 -21.51 -11.05
CA ALA A 496 18.88 -21.49 -12.05
C ALA A 496 18.49 -20.03 -12.35
N TRP A 497 18.96 -19.53 -13.49
CA TRP A 497 18.66 -18.20 -13.96
C TRP A 497 17.23 -18.14 -14.52
N ASP A 498 16.55 -16.99 -14.28
CA ASP A 498 15.25 -16.71 -14.86
C ASP A 498 14.30 -17.91 -14.74
N ASN A 499 14.08 -18.36 -13.52
CA ASN A 499 13.14 -19.46 -13.27
C ASN A 499 11.71 -19.12 -13.62
N GLN A 500 11.43 -17.84 -13.85
CA GLN A 500 10.12 -17.34 -14.26
C GLN A 500 10.30 -16.07 -15.08
N HIS A 501 9.27 -15.73 -15.88
CA HIS A 501 9.32 -14.51 -16.69
C HIS A 501 9.06 -13.26 -15.84
N TRP A 502 7.80 -12.96 -15.51
CA TRP A 502 7.41 -11.75 -14.81
C TRP A 502 6.33 -12.06 -13.78
N SER A 503 6.35 -11.32 -12.66
CA SER A 503 5.26 -11.46 -11.70
C SER A 503 3.96 -10.85 -12.23
N LEU A 504 3.97 -9.58 -12.61
CA LEU A 504 2.83 -8.92 -13.25
C LEU A 504 3.22 -8.43 -14.65
N TRP A 505 2.52 -8.94 -15.65
CA TRP A 505 2.67 -8.53 -17.04
C TRP A 505 1.42 -7.80 -17.52
N ILE A 506 1.50 -6.48 -17.67
CA ILE A 506 0.43 -5.65 -18.23
C ILE A 506 0.73 -5.43 -19.70
N THR A 507 -0.18 -5.80 -20.59
CA THR A 507 0.10 -5.77 -22.03
C THR A 507 -1.18 -5.69 -22.89
N ASN A 508 -1.01 -5.53 -24.20
CA ASN A 508 -2.09 -5.56 -25.18
C ASN A 508 -3.27 -4.63 -24.83
N GLY A 509 -2.96 -3.38 -24.51
CA GLY A 509 -3.97 -2.40 -24.13
C GLY A 509 -4.45 -2.55 -22.67
N GLY A 510 -3.74 -3.29 -21.85
CA GLY A 510 -4.02 -3.36 -20.41
C GLY A 510 -3.81 -2.01 -19.72
N GLY A 511 -4.69 -1.68 -18.79
CA GLY A 511 -4.68 -0.43 -18.02
C GLY A 511 -5.49 -0.57 -16.74
N GLY A 512 -6.07 0.54 -16.26
CA GLY A 512 -6.83 0.58 -15.01
C GLY A 512 -5.98 0.92 -13.80
N SER A 513 -6.43 0.57 -12.61
CA SER A 513 -5.77 0.95 -11.37
C SER A 513 -5.19 -0.23 -10.60
N PHE A 514 -4.04 0.01 -9.98
CA PHE A 514 -3.29 -0.99 -9.21
C PHE A 514 -2.94 -0.37 -7.86
N ARG A 515 -3.35 -0.99 -6.75
CA ARG A 515 -3.17 -0.46 -5.42
C ARG A 515 -2.60 -1.50 -4.46
N ASP A 516 -1.58 -1.11 -3.69
CA ASP A 516 -0.98 -1.98 -2.68
C ASP A 516 -0.60 -3.36 -3.25
N ILE A 517 0.17 -3.33 -4.33
CA ILE A 517 0.71 -4.53 -4.98
C ILE A 517 2.11 -4.79 -4.44
N TRP A 518 2.37 -6.03 -4.07
CA TRP A 518 3.68 -6.45 -3.63
C TRP A 518 4.17 -7.67 -4.38
N THR A 519 5.34 -7.58 -4.96
CA THR A 519 6.04 -8.72 -5.53
C THR A 519 7.45 -8.81 -4.94
N ALA A 520 7.73 -9.93 -4.30
CA ALA A 520 9.03 -10.30 -3.76
C ALA A 520 9.36 -11.68 -4.33
N ASN A 521 9.89 -11.73 -5.55
CA ASN A 521 10.06 -12.95 -6.30
C ASN A 521 11.51 -13.14 -6.78
N GLU A 522 12.27 -13.90 -6.03
CA GLU A 522 13.69 -14.21 -6.29
C GLU A 522 13.92 -15.06 -7.57
N TYR A 523 12.86 -15.50 -8.24
CA TYR A 523 12.95 -16.34 -9.45
C TYR A 523 12.52 -15.63 -10.72
N SER A 524 11.73 -14.57 -10.63
CA SER A 524 11.27 -13.88 -11.83
C SER A 524 12.32 -12.90 -12.37
N SER A 525 12.36 -12.79 -13.68
CA SER A 525 13.26 -11.86 -14.36
C SER A 525 12.91 -10.41 -14.05
N ALA A 526 11.61 -10.10 -13.87
CA ALA A 526 11.16 -8.79 -13.39
C ALA A 526 9.88 -8.90 -12.55
N GLY A 527 9.69 -7.97 -11.62
CA GLY A 527 8.46 -7.85 -10.83
C GLY A 527 7.31 -7.32 -11.66
N LEU A 528 7.53 -6.22 -12.36
CA LEU A 528 6.54 -5.59 -13.22
C LEU A 528 7.07 -5.46 -14.65
N TYR A 529 6.29 -5.92 -15.59
CA TYR A 529 6.50 -5.64 -17.00
C TYR A 529 5.24 -5.03 -17.61
N ILE A 530 5.31 -3.77 -18.02
CA ILE A 530 4.23 -3.11 -18.78
C ILE A 530 4.69 -2.96 -20.21
N SER A 531 3.87 -3.40 -21.16
CA SER A 531 4.26 -3.37 -22.56
C SER A 531 3.07 -3.13 -23.49
N HIS A 532 3.31 -2.39 -24.58
CA HIS A 532 2.38 -2.21 -25.69
C HIS A 532 0.98 -1.77 -25.22
N THR A 533 0.93 -0.66 -24.48
CA THR A 533 -0.32 -0.06 -24.01
C THR A 533 -0.23 1.46 -23.95
N ASP A 534 -1.26 2.10 -24.48
CA ASP A 534 -1.55 3.53 -24.31
C ASP A 534 -2.84 3.77 -23.49
N THR A 535 -3.48 2.69 -23.06
CA THR A 535 -4.62 2.74 -22.13
C THR A 535 -4.17 3.35 -20.81
N PRO A 536 -4.89 4.37 -20.31
CA PRO A 536 -4.53 5.01 -19.06
C PRO A 536 -4.40 4.01 -17.90
N GLY A 537 -3.31 4.12 -17.15
CA GLY A 537 -3.07 3.31 -15.96
C GLY A 537 -2.61 4.13 -14.77
N ARG A 538 -2.94 3.66 -13.57
CA ARG A 538 -2.53 4.27 -12.31
C ARG A 538 -2.03 3.23 -11.33
N ILE A 539 -0.89 3.50 -10.72
CA ILE A 539 -0.36 2.70 -9.62
C ILE A 539 -0.44 3.56 -8.35
N TYR A 540 -1.14 3.06 -7.34
CA TYR A 540 -1.30 3.66 -6.02
C TYR A 540 -0.61 2.78 -4.96
N GLY A 541 0.72 2.90 -4.87
CA GLY A 541 1.54 2.06 -4.02
C GLY A 541 1.85 0.69 -4.62
N MET A 542 3.13 0.47 -4.93
CA MET A 542 3.62 -0.83 -5.39
C MET A 542 5.04 -1.04 -4.89
N SER A 543 5.28 -2.21 -4.31
CA SER A 543 6.60 -2.63 -3.83
C SER A 543 7.12 -3.79 -4.67
N LEU A 544 8.31 -3.61 -5.24
CA LEU A 544 9.00 -4.58 -6.09
C LEU A 544 10.35 -4.93 -5.47
N GLU A 545 10.58 -6.21 -5.22
CA GLU A 545 11.73 -6.67 -4.42
C GLU A 545 12.33 -7.96 -4.97
N HIS A 546 13.65 -8.07 -4.94
CA HIS A 546 14.42 -9.31 -5.14
C HIS A 546 14.40 -9.90 -6.55
N HIS A 547 14.02 -9.16 -7.59
CA HIS A 547 13.97 -9.72 -8.94
C HIS A 547 15.35 -9.86 -9.59
N LEU A 548 15.46 -10.75 -10.58
CA LEU A 548 16.76 -11.17 -11.09
C LEU A 548 17.40 -10.17 -12.06
N ARG A 549 16.62 -9.51 -12.92
CA ARG A 549 17.13 -8.60 -13.94
C ARG A 549 16.67 -7.18 -13.78
N ASN A 550 15.38 -7.00 -13.52
CA ASN A 550 14.77 -5.70 -13.31
C ASN A 550 13.75 -5.76 -12.18
N GLU A 551 13.59 -4.66 -11.45
CA GLU A 551 12.41 -4.53 -10.63
C GLU A 551 11.20 -4.18 -11.51
N ALA A 552 11.35 -3.21 -12.43
CA ALA A 552 10.29 -2.87 -13.40
C ALA A 552 10.84 -2.57 -14.79
N ILE A 553 10.06 -2.93 -15.81
CA ILE A 553 10.29 -2.61 -17.21
C ILE A 553 9.02 -2.01 -17.80
N PHE A 554 9.14 -0.86 -18.47
CA PHE A 554 8.09 -0.25 -19.27
C PHE A 554 8.57 -0.20 -20.72
N ARG A 555 7.83 -0.79 -21.65
CA ARG A 555 8.19 -0.80 -23.08
C ARG A 555 6.99 -0.44 -23.95
N ASN A 556 7.10 0.65 -24.71
CA ASN A 556 6.02 1.15 -25.56
C ASN A 556 4.74 1.39 -24.72
N VAL A 557 4.87 2.25 -23.71
CA VAL A 557 3.83 2.58 -22.73
C VAL A 557 3.58 4.07 -22.73
N ALA A 558 2.29 4.46 -22.70
CA ALA A 558 1.93 5.86 -22.62
C ALA A 558 0.78 6.12 -21.63
N ASN A 559 0.71 7.36 -21.09
CA ASN A 559 -0.41 7.86 -20.28
C ASN A 559 -0.56 7.18 -18.91
N TRP A 560 0.53 6.91 -18.24
CA TRP A 560 0.52 6.29 -16.91
C TRP A 560 0.97 7.27 -15.83
N LYS A 561 0.32 7.18 -14.65
CA LYS A 561 0.71 7.86 -13.41
C LYS A 561 1.04 6.82 -12.34
N ILE A 562 2.23 6.91 -11.80
CA ILE A 562 2.77 5.94 -10.85
C ILE A 562 3.07 6.70 -9.55
N TYR A 563 2.31 6.40 -8.51
CA TYR A 563 2.42 7.03 -7.20
C TYR A 563 2.93 6.02 -6.19
N ASP A 564 3.88 6.43 -5.34
CA ASP A 564 4.41 5.60 -4.27
C ASP A 564 5.00 4.29 -4.80
N PHE A 565 6.09 4.41 -5.57
CA PHE A 565 6.71 3.30 -6.27
C PHE A 565 8.04 2.94 -5.61
N GLN A 566 8.09 1.79 -4.93
CA GLN A 566 9.22 1.33 -4.16
C GLN A 566 9.95 0.18 -4.85
N PHE A 567 11.27 0.30 -4.92
CA PHE A 567 12.17 -0.78 -5.32
C PHE A 567 13.14 -1.13 -4.20
N GLU A 568 13.25 -2.42 -3.91
CA GLU A 568 14.24 -2.98 -2.98
C GLU A 568 15.11 -3.99 -3.69
N VAL A 569 16.29 -3.56 -4.14
CA VAL A 569 17.22 -4.41 -4.87
C VAL A 569 18.07 -5.18 -3.87
N GLU A 570 17.80 -6.47 -3.69
CA GLU A 570 18.51 -7.34 -2.75
C GLU A 570 19.30 -8.47 -3.42
N ALA A 571 19.13 -8.70 -4.72
CA ALA A 571 19.77 -9.81 -5.41
C ALA A 571 21.30 -9.69 -5.36
N GLU A 572 21.93 -10.53 -4.55
CA GLU A 572 23.38 -10.59 -4.44
C GLU A 572 24.03 -11.11 -5.72
N GLY A 573 25.11 -10.44 -6.14
CA GLY A 573 25.96 -10.90 -7.25
C GLY A 573 25.31 -10.83 -8.64
N ILE A 574 24.11 -10.27 -8.76
CA ILE A 574 23.41 -10.06 -10.02
C ILE A 574 23.30 -8.57 -10.30
N ASP A 575 23.43 -8.27 -11.57
CA ASP A 575 23.27 -6.92 -12.07
C ASP A 575 21.77 -6.62 -12.34
N THR A 576 20.99 -6.43 -11.26
CA THR A 576 19.57 -6.04 -11.35
C THR A 576 19.46 -4.55 -11.64
N GLN A 577 18.92 -4.19 -12.79
CA GLN A 577 18.57 -2.83 -13.14
C GLN A 577 17.22 -2.47 -12.51
N PRO A 578 17.12 -1.44 -11.65
CA PRO A 578 15.84 -1.15 -11.01
C PRO A 578 14.73 -0.81 -11.99
N LEU A 579 14.91 0.20 -12.86
CA LEU A 579 13.88 0.66 -13.79
C LEU A 579 14.43 0.85 -15.20
N ASP A 580 13.79 0.23 -16.18
CA ASP A 580 13.98 0.46 -17.60
C ASP A 580 12.71 1.06 -18.22
N LEU A 581 12.88 2.17 -18.96
CA LEU A 581 11.84 2.81 -19.77
C LEU A 581 12.28 2.80 -21.23
N ILE A 582 11.54 2.14 -22.10
CA ILE A 582 11.88 1.95 -23.50
C ILE A 582 10.70 2.37 -24.38
N ASP A 583 10.89 3.32 -25.30
CA ASP A 583 9.84 3.82 -26.20
C ASP A 583 8.58 4.32 -25.44
N CYS A 584 8.77 5.00 -24.30
CA CYS A 584 7.68 5.43 -23.43
C CYS A 584 7.37 6.93 -23.62
N LYS A 585 6.10 7.28 -23.33
CA LYS A 585 5.65 8.67 -23.44
C LYS A 585 4.62 9.02 -22.38
N ASN A 586 4.69 10.28 -21.87
CA ASN A 586 3.72 10.82 -20.92
C ASN A 586 3.55 9.91 -19.68
N LEU A 587 4.65 9.73 -18.96
CA LEU A 587 4.68 8.99 -17.70
C LEU A 587 5.05 9.93 -16.54
N THR A 588 4.33 9.82 -15.43
CA THR A 588 4.64 10.54 -14.19
C THR A 588 4.92 9.54 -13.09
N PHE A 589 6.09 9.67 -12.46
CA PHE A 589 6.47 8.93 -11.25
C PHE A 589 6.52 9.89 -10.07
N ALA A 590 5.69 9.68 -9.07
CA ALA A 590 5.62 10.52 -7.88
C ALA A 590 5.97 9.71 -6.63
N ASN A 591 6.91 10.22 -5.83
CA ASN A 591 7.54 9.49 -4.73
C ASN A 591 8.12 8.14 -5.22
N PHE A 592 9.06 8.25 -6.13
CA PHE A 592 9.86 7.13 -6.62
C PHE A 592 10.94 6.79 -5.60
N TYR A 593 10.94 5.56 -5.14
CA TYR A 593 11.77 5.10 -4.05
C TYR A 593 12.61 3.90 -4.49
N SER A 594 13.92 4.09 -4.66
CA SER A 594 14.84 3.02 -5.06
C SER A 594 15.94 2.86 -4.03
N TYR A 595 16.09 1.68 -3.45
CA TYR A 595 17.21 1.42 -2.60
C TYR A 595 17.80 0.03 -2.81
N ARG A 596 19.08 -0.08 -2.48
CA ARG A 596 19.83 -1.33 -2.48
C ARG A 596 20.11 -1.75 -1.06
N VAL A 597 19.80 -3.00 -0.78
CA VAL A 597 20.00 -3.58 0.53
C VAL A 597 21.46 -3.95 0.72
N SER A 598 21.86 -4.12 1.96
CA SER A 598 23.23 -4.35 2.45
C SER A 598 24.02 -5.50 1.85
N ARG A 599 23.39 -6.33 1.03
CA ARG A 599 24.03 -7.53 0.42
C ARG A 599 24.66 -7.27 -0.95
N MET A 600 24.39 -6.11 -1.54
CA MET A 600 25.00 -5.75 -2.83
C MET A 600 26.48 -5.44 -2.68
N LEU A 601 27.31 -6.11 -3.45
CA LEU A 601 28.79 -6.03 -3.33
C LEU A 601 29.40 -4.90 -4.16
N LYS A 602 28.68 -4.38 -5.14
CA LYS A 602 29.14 -3.29 -6.02
C LYS A 602 28.03 -2.30 -6.32
N SER A 603 28.40 -1.07 -6.63
CA SER A 603 27.46 -0.07 -7.12
C SER A 603 27.04 -0.36 -8.56
N TYR A 604 25.86 0.13 -8.90
CA TYR A 604 25.28 0.06 -10.22
C TYR A 604 25.57 1.33 -11.02
N PRO A 605 25.61 1.26 -12.37
CA PRO A 605 25.76 2.44 -13.19
C PRO A 605 24.62 3.45 -12.94
N SER A 606 23.37 3.00 -12.94
CA SER A 606 22.20 3.87 -12.76
C SER A 606 21.02 3.15 -12.10
N ALA A 607 20.12 3.89 -11.47
CA ALA A 607 18.84 3.38 -10.97
C ALA A 607 17.76 3.36 -12.07
N ILE A 608 17.79 4.31 -13.00
CA ILE A 608 16.82 4.49 -14.06
C ILE A 608 17.56 4.54 -15.39
N ARG A 609 17.14 3.73 -16.35
CA ARG A 609 17.58 3.84 -17.75
C ARG A 609 16.40 4.18 -18.62
N THR A 610 16.61 5.11 -19.57
CA THR A 610 15.59 5.48 -20.55
C THR A 610 16.15 5.34 -21.97
N TRP A 611 15.32 4.87 -22.88
CA TRP A 611 15.64 4.76 -24.29
C TRP A 611 14.46 5.25 -25.11
N ASN A 612 14.70 6.26 -25.99
CA ASN A 612 13.68 6.83 -26.87
C ASN A 612 12.38 7.21 -26.15
N CYS A 613 12.49 7.86 -24.98
CA CYS A 613 11.36 8.26 -24.18
C CYS A 613 11.09 9.76 -24.30
N LYS A 614 9.82 10.16 -24.10
CA LYS A 614 9.41 11.55 -24.16
C LYS A 614 8.37 11.87 -23.07
N ASP A 615 8.43 13.08 -22.54
CA ASP A 615 7.48 13.58 -21.53
C ASP A 615 7.44 12.66 -20.29
N ILE A 616 8.61 12.37 -19.71
CA ILE A 616 8.76 11.56 -18.49
C ILE A 616 9.07 12.50 -17.33
N GLU A 617 8.30 12.42 -16.26
CA GLU A 617 8.51 13.19 -15.04
C GLU A 617 8.78 12.31 -13.84
N PHE A 618 9.81 12.66 -13.08
CA PHE A 618 10.07 12.09 -11.76
C PHE A 618 9.93 13.17 -10.69
N LEU A 619 9.02 12.97 -9.77
CA LEU A 619 8.68 13.90 -8.69
C LEU A 619 8.96 13.26 -7.35
N ASN A 620 9.76 13.94 -6.50
CA ASN A 620 10.15 13.41 -5.20
C ASN A 620 10.90 12.06 -5.31
N VAL A 621 12.14 12.12 -5.79
CA VAL A 621 12.96 10.93 -6.01
C VAL A 621 13.82 10.64 -4.79
N HIS A 622 13.85 9.39 -4.37
CA HIS A 622 14.70 8.90 -3.31
C HIS A 622 15.51 7.68 -3.76
N ASN A 623 16.82 7.85 -3.86
CA ASN A 623 17.74 6.79 -4.25
C ASN A 623 18.88 6.68 -3.24
N TYR A 624 19.06 5.52 -2.60
CA TYR A 624 20.06 5.33 -1.56
C TYR A 624 20.50 3.88 -1.40
N ALA A 625 21.59 3.65 -0.68
CA ALA A 625 22.04 2.35 -0.24
C ALA A 625 21.78 2.15 1.25
N HIS A 626 21.35 0.97 1.64
CA HIS A 626 21.22 0.63 3.06
C HIS A 626 22.61 0.50 3.73
N ALA A 627 22.75 1.05 4.93
CA ALA A 627 24.03 1.43 5.56
C ALA A 627 25.02 0.31 5.94
N ARG A 628 24.78 -0.96 5.62
CA ARG A 628 25.72 -2.05 5.96
C ARG A 628 26.87 -2.24 4.97
N VAL A 629 26.77 -1.65 3.79
CA VAL A 629 27.85 -1.65 2.78
C VAL A 629 28.40 -0.25 2.59
N LYS A 630 29.70 -0.16 2.42
CA LYS A 630 30.44 1.11 2.21
C LYS A 630 30.34 1.63 0.77
N PHE A 631 29.37 1.16 -0.02
CA PHE A 631 29.24 1.52 -1.42
C PHE A 631 27.98 2.34 -1.65
N THR A 632 28.06 3.26 -2.60
CA THR A 632 26.87 3.94 -3.13
C THR A 632 25.95 2.95 -3.85
N SER A 633 24.64 3.16 -3.80
CA SER A 633 23.68 2.26 -4.44
C SER A 633 23.82 2.24 -5.97
N ASN A 634 24.04 3.41 -6.56
CA ASN A 634 24.22 3.59 -7.98
C ASN A 634 25.31 4.65 -8.24
N ALA A 635 26.04 4.51 -9.33
CA ALA A 635 27.00 5.53 -9.77
C ALA A 635 26.27 6.79 -10.28
N SER A 636 25.09 6.60 -10.87
CA SER A 636 24.19 7.66 -11.29
C SER A 636 22.75 7.30 -10.97
N LEU A 637 21.89 8.29 -10.77
CA LEU A 637 20.45 8.09 -10.70
C LEU A 637 19.89 7.76 -12.08
N TYR A 638 20.41 8.36 -13.11
CA TYR A 638 19.84 8.35 -14.45
C TYR A 638 20.87 7.99 -15.51
N ASP A 639 20.43 7.24 -16.51
CA ASP A 639 21.16 6.99 -17.76
C ASP A 639 20.17 7.14 -18.94
N VAL A 640 20.54 7.94 -19.92
CA VAL A 640 19.71 8.29 -21.07
C VAL A 640 20.43 7.94 -22.36
N ASN A 641 19.78 7.22 -23.23
CA ASN A 641 20.21 6.90 -24.58
C ASN A 641 19.19 7.31 -25.62
#